data_fccee7f63b44b3e24fc110210059f824
#
_entry.id   fccee7f63b44b3e24fc110210059f824
#
_cell.length_a   1.000
_cell.length_b   1.000
_cell.length_c   1.000
_cell.angle_alpha   90.00
_cell.angle_beta   90.00
_cell.angle_gamma   90.00
#
_symmetry.space_group_name_H-M   'P 1'
#
loop_
_entity.id
_entity.type
_entity.pdbx_description
1 polymer ?
#
loop_
_entity_poly.entity_id
_entity_poly.type
_entity_poly.pdbx_seq_one_letter_code
_entity_poly.pdbx_strand_id
1 'polypeptide(L)'
;MFKNYFKTALRNLKRNKSYAMINVLGLAVGIAASLLIFLIIQFETSFDNFHKKKNSIYRLGTQFHNQDGIGYSDGVSFPTGPALRIDFPQIKEVASIFRNGGQITVEDGSARLKKLNEDNFYYAEPEFFKMFDFGWLAGNPQACLKDPHSVVLTQATAEKYFGDWKTAMGKTIKYENKTLYKITGILKNPPPNTDFPLSVVASYSALQNTYIKDNLNDWVSTFGGAYTFVVLPLEFSPSKFNAQLIGFAKKHKPAEYSKDACVAQPLSEIHYDDRFGNYSNHTFSHSLITALALIGIFLILIACVNFINLATAQAVNRSREVGVRKVLGSNRSQLALQFLGETALITIAAVIIAVVVAESALPFLNKLLETRMSMNFIFDPWLVLFVIVVAILVTFLSGLYPAVILSGFNPITALKSKITSKMVGGISLRRALVVLQFAIAQVLIIGMLIVVSQMNFFRNASLGFDKAAIITVPLPGDSTSKTKIDYMRNQLLANNNILKASFSFKSPSAEGNWNSDFKFDHSSKNTDFSANLKWADADYFKTYNLQFVAGRPYYPSDTVREFVVNETLLRKLGIRDPKDAIGKEINFWNNNKVANIVGVIRDFNSYSLRQPMAPVVLSTWRDVYQTINIKIKPGTEKSVLPYVEKLWNQSFPDYVYQYEFLDETIRNFYKQENQLSMLYKIFAAIAIFISCLGLYGLVSFMAVQRTKEVGIRKVLGASAQHIVYLLSKEFTLLIIVAFIISAPVAYYIMHKWLQNYTYRLPLSASIFLLAIVSSIIIAWITVGQRAIKAAIANPVKSLRTE
;
A
#
# COMPACT_ATOMS: atom_id res chain seq x y z
N MET A 1 -49.57 8.97 14.00
CA MET A 1 -49.11 9.22 12.62
C MET A 1 -47.95 8.29 12.24
N PHE A 2 -46.84 8.22 12.95
CA PHE A 2 -45.69 7.40 12.60
C PHE A 2 -46.00 5.91 12.39
N LYS A 3 -46.78 5.24 13.25
CA LYS A 3 -47.17 3.83 13.09
C LYS A 3 -47.94 3.56 11.78
N ASN A 4 -48.73 4.52 11.29
CA ASN A 4 -49.45 4.39 10.03
C ASN A 4 -48.50 4.60 8.83
N TYR A 5 -47.54 5.53 8.92
CA TYR A 5 -46.54 5.70 7.87
C TYR A 5 -45.68 4.46 7.72
N PHE A 6 -45.20 3.86 8.84
CA PHE A 6 -44.46 2.63 8.83
C PHE A 6 -45.24 1.45 8.20
N LYS A 7 -46.51 1.26 8.60
CA LYS A 7 -47.36 0.19 8.04
C LYS A 7 -47.62 0.37 6.54
N THR A 8 -47.80 1.60 6.12
CA THR A 8 -48.04 1.94 4.71
C THR A 8 -46.78 1.75 3.88
N ALA A 9 -45.63 2.16 4.39
CA ALA A 9 -44.31 1.94 3.77
C ALA A 9 -44.01 0.43 3.59
N LEU A 10 -44.19 -0.37 4.63
CA LEU A 10 -43.98 -1.81 4.57
C LEU A 10 -44.88 -2.53 3.57
N ARG A 11 -46.17 -2.13 3.50
CA ARG A 11 -47.10 -2.64 2.49
C ARG A 11 -46.67 -2.27 1.06
N ASN A 12 -46.20 -1.05 0.87
CA ASN A 12 -45.75 -0.58 -0.42
C ASN A 12 -44.51 -1.31 -0.93
N LEU A 13 -43.54 -1.55 -0.03
CA LEU A 13 -42.35 -2.34 -0.31
C LEU A 13 -42.70 -3.80 -0.69
N LYS A 14 -43.62 -4.44 0.06
CA LYS A 14 -44.11 -5.78 -0.26
C LYS A 14 -44.82 -5.86 -1.60
N ARG A 15 -45.53 -4.82 -2.02
CA ARG A 15 -46.24 -4.77 -3.33
C ARG A 15 -45.27 -4.57 -4.50
N ASN A 16 -44.15 -3.84 -4.29
CA ASN A 16 -43.19 -3.52 -5.34
C ASN A 16 -41.82 -4.21 -5.07
N LYS A 17 -41.80 -5.53 -4.92
CA LYS A 17 -40.64 -6.34 -4.51
C LYS A 17 -39.38 -6.06 -5.35
N SER A 18 -39.49 -6.05 -6.68
CA SER A 18 -38.33 -5.84 -7.58
C SER A 18 -37.69 -4.45 -7.38
N TYR A 19 -38.51 -3.42 -7.20
CA TYR A 19 -38.02 -2.07 -6.92
C TYR A 19 -37.30 -2.01 -5.57
N ALA A 20 -37.92 -2.56 -4.53
CA ALA A 20 -37.35 -2.58 -3.18
C ALA A 20 -36.01 -3.33 -3.19
N MET A 21 -35.96 -4.52 -3.84
CA MET A 21 -34.77 -5.35 -3.89
C MET A 21 -33.60 -4.69 -4.62
N ILE A 22 -33.84 -4.10 -5.81
CA ILE A 22 -32.77 -3.42 -6.57
C ILE A 22 -32.21 -2.23 -5.77
N ASN A 23 -33.07 -1.45 -5.13
CA ASN A 23 -32.62 -0.31 -4.32
C ASN A 23 -31.89 -0.74 -3.04
N VAL A 24 -32.41 -1.73 -2.32
CA VAL A 24 -31.75 -2.27 -1.12
C VAL A 24 -30.40 -2.85 -1.48
N LEU A 25 -30.29 -3.68 -2.52
CA LEU A 25 -29.02 -4.28 -2.96
C LEU A 25 -28.03 -3.22 -3.46
N GLY A 26 -28.49 -2.27 -4.28
CA GLY A 26 -27.62 -1.21 -4.80
C GLY A 26 -27.05 -0.31 -3.68
N LEU A 27 -27.91 0.08 -2.71
CA LEU A 27 -27.47 0.84 -1.53
C LEU A 27 -26.60 -0.02 -0.62
N ALA A 28 -26.96 -1.28 -0.37
CA ALA A 28 -26.20 -2.17 0.52
C ALA A 28 -24.75 -2.38 0.03
N VAL A 29 -24.56 -2.62 -1.27
CA VAL A 29 -23.23 -2.80 -1.85
C VAL A 29 -22.41 -1.49 -1.78
N GLY A 30 -23.03 -0.34 -2.09
CA GLY A 30 -22.36 0.95 -1.99
C GLY A 30 -21.97 1.31 -0.57
N ILE A 31 -22.86 1.10 0.39
CA ILE A 31 -22.62 1.35 1.82
C ILE A 31 -21.57 0.36 2.37
N ALA A 32 -21.64 -0.94 2.01
CA ALA A 32 -20.67 -1.94 2.45
C ALA A 32 -19.26 -1.60 1.97
N ALA A 33 -19.11 -1.21 0.70
CA ALA A 33 -17.81 -0.80 0.16
C ALA A 33 -17.28 0.45 0.86
N SER A 34 -18.14 1.45 1.12
CA SER A 34 -17.74 2.65 1.86
C SER A 34 -17.41 2.37 3.32
N LEU A 35 -18.06 1.40 3.95
CA LEU A 35 -17.76 0.96 5.30
C LEU A 35 -16.39 0.27 5.38
N LEU A 36 -16.08 -0.60 4.41
CA LEU A 36 -14.75 -1.22 4.31
C LEU A 36 -13.65 -0.18 4.07
N ILE A 37 -13.89 0.81 3.20
CA ILE A 37 -12.96 1.93 2.99
C ILE A 37 -12.78 2.74 4.28
N PHE A 38 -13.86 3.01 5.01
CA PHE A 38 -13.78 3.70 6.30
C PHE A 38 -12.91 2.94 7.30
N LEU A 39 -13.07 1.61 7.38
CA LEU A 39 -12.23 0.78 8.27
C LEU A 39 -10.76 0.83 7.88
N ILE A 40 -10.43 0.82 6.57
CA ILE A 40 -9.05 1.00 6.12
C ILE A 40 -8.53 2.37 6.57
N ILE A 41 -9.26 3.44 6.28
CA ILE A 41 -8.84 4.81 6.63
C ILE A 41 -8.69 4.95 8.15
N GLN A 42 -9.62 4.43 8.92
CA GLN A 42 -9.57 4.45 10.38
C GLN A 42 -8.36 3.69 10.92
N PHE A 43 -8.06 2.52 10.37
CA PHE A 43 -6.89 1.73 10.73
C PHE A 43 -5.60 2.52 10.42
N GLU A 44 -5.44 3.02 9.19
CA GLU A 44 -4.25 3.76 8.76
C GLU A 44 -4.08 5.11 9.49
N THR A 45 -5.16 5.77 9.88
CA THR A 45 -5.10 7.03 10.64
C THR A 45 -4.96 6.83 12.15
N SER A 46 -4.98 5.59 12.62
CA SER A 46 -4.86 5.27 14.05
C SER A 46 -3.43 4.89 14.48
N PHE A 47 -2.46 4.83 13.55
CA PHE A 47 -1.09 4.43 13.87
C PHE A 47 -0.47 5.29 14.97
N ASP A 48 0.12 4.60 15.96
CA ASP A 48 0.82 5.16 17.12
C ASP A 48 0.03 6.22 17.93
N ASN A 49 -1.30 6.26 17.74
CA ASN A 49 -2.16 7.19 18.46
C ASN A 49 -2.33 6.87 19.96
N PHE A 50 -1.92 5.69 20.40
CA PHE A 50 -2.00 5.25 21.80
C PHE A 50 -0.90 5.87 22.67
N HIS A 51 0.13 6.49 22.11
CA HIS A 51 1.18 7.17 22.86
C HIS A 51 0.72 8.54 23.39
N LYS A 52 0.84 8.76 24.68
CA LYS A 52 0.40 10.00 25.33
C LYS A 52 1.13 11.25 24.82
N LYS A 53 2.42 11.08 24.49
CA LYS A 53 3.29 12.17 24.01
C LYS A 53 3.36 12.27 22.48
N LYS A 54 2.48 11.59 21.73
CA LYS A 54 2.55 11.48 20.25
C LYS A 54 2.73 12.82 19.52
N ASN A 55 2.15 13.89 20.03
CA ASN A 55 2.22 15.23 19.42
C ASN A 55 3.53 15.96 19.71
N SER A 56 4.34 15.47 20.65
CA SER A 56 5.61 16.08 21.08
C SER A 56 6.81 15.22 20.73
N ILE A 57 6.62 13.98 20.28
CA ILE A 57 7.67 13.07 19.86
C ILE A 57 8.03 13.36 18.41
N TYR A 58 9.35 13.50 18.15
CA TYR A 58 9.90 13.66 16.82
C TYR A 58 11.01 12.63 16.60
N ARG A 59 11.03 11.99 15.43
CA ARG A 59 12.13 11.20 14.92
C ARG A 59 13.12 12.10 14.20
N LEU A 60 14.41 11.88 14.39
CA LEU A 60 15.42 12.52 13.56
C LEU A 60 15.76 11.64 12.37
N GLY A 61 15.75 12.21 11.19
CA GLY A 61 16.18 11.60 9.94
C GLY A 61 17.29 12.43 9.29
N THR A 62 17.92 11.86 8.27
CA THR A 62 18.99 12.53 7.51
C THR A 62 18.51 12.89 6.11
N GLN A 63 18.83 14.12 5.67
CA GLN A 63 18.71 14.57 4.28
C GLN A 63 20.12 14.71 3.70
N PHE A 64 20.38 13.99 2.61
CA PHE A 64 21.61 14.04 1.84
C PHE A 64 21.43 15.00 0.67
N HIS A 65 22.21 16.06 0.62
CA HIS A 65 22.16 17.04 -0.46
C HIS A 65 23.29 16.77 -1.45
N ASN A 66 22.93 16.34 -2.66
CA ASN A 66 23.87 16.02 -3.73
C ASN A 66 23.36 16.54 -5.09
N GLN A 67 24.16 16.36 -6.18
CA GLN A 67 23.79 16.81 -7.52
C GLN A 67 22.49 16.23 -8.09
N ASP A 68 22.00 15.11 -7.55
CA ASP A 68 20.75 14.47 -7.99
C ASP A 68 19.52 15.00 -7.26
N GLY A 69 19.72 15.87 -6.25
CA GLY A 69 18.67 16.41 -5.40
C GLY A 69 18.85 16.03 -3.92
N ILE A 70 17.74 15.80 -3.25
CA ILE A 70 17.72 15.46 -1.83
C ILE A 70 17.39 13.97 -1.66
N GLY A 71 18.35 13.21 -1.15
CA GLY A 71 18.14 11.85 -0.66
C GLY A 71 17.69 11.86 0.80
N TYR A 72 16.98 10.81 1.24
CA TYR A 72 16.45 10.71 2.59
C TYR A 72 16.87 9.38 3.22
N SER A 73 17.15 9.42 4.53
CA SER A 73 17.31 8.24 5.37
C SER A 73 16.46 8.40 6.63
N ASP A 74 15.81 7.34 7.03
CA ASP A 74 15.04 7.24 8.28
C ASP A 74 15.93 7.27 9.54
N GLY A 75 17.22 6.99 9.38
CA GLY A 75 18.20 6.97 10.44
C GLY A 75 19.11 8.18 10.49
N VAL A 76 19.87 8.23 11.57
CA VAL A 76 20.94 9.19 11.81
C VAL A 76 22.23 8.48 12.18
N SER A 77 23.35 9.18 12.23
CA SER A 77 24.60 8.63 12.79
C SER A 77 24.43 8.35 14.29
N PHE A 78 25.06 7.30 14.79
CA PHE A 78 24.92 6.83 16.18
C PHE A 78 25.28 7.89 17.24
N PRO A 79 26.28 8.77 17.06
CA PRO A 79 26.64 9.79 18.07
C PRO A 79 25.61 10.91 18.17
N THR A 80 24.60 10.97 17.29
CA THR A 80 23.57 12.02 17.27
C THR A 80 22.80 12.13 18.59
N GLY A 81 22.34 11.02 19.16
CA GLY A 81 21.59 11.03 20.43
C GLY A 81 22.40 11.60 21.61
N PRO A 82 23.61 11.09 21.89
CA PRO A 82 24.51 11.64 22.91
C PRO A 82 24.82 13.12 22.73
N ALA A 83 25.12 13.55 21.50
CA ALA A 83 25.45 14.94 21.21
C ALA A 83 24.26 15.89 21.40
N LEU A 84 23.04 15.46 21.05
CA LEU A 84 21.82 16.23 21.29
C LEU A 84 21.60 16.55 22.78
N ARG A 85 21.87 15.59 23.66
CA ARG A 85 21.75 15.81 25.11
C ARG A 85 22.70 16.91 25.63
N ILE A 86 23.85 17.05 24.96
CA ILE A 86 24.87 18.06 25.29
C ILE A 86 24.49 19.43 24.69
N ASP A 87 24.15 19.46 23.40
CA ASP A 87 23.96 20.70 22.66
C ASP A 87 22.57 21.32 22.90
N PHE A 88 21.57 20.49 23.28
CA PHE A 88 20.17 20.90 23.54
C PHE A 88 19.70 20.47 24.95
N PRO A 89 20.29 21.00 26.02
CA PRO A 89 19.97 20.59 27.40
C PRO A 89 18.52 20.87 27.80
N GLN A 90 17.80 21.72 27.06
CA GLN A 90 16.36 21.95 27.21
C GLN A 90 15.52 20.77 26.75
N ILE A 91 16.03 19.89 25.86
CA ILE A 91 15.37 18.66 25.44
C ILE A 91 15.75 17.54 26.43
N LYS A 92 14.88 17.34 27.43
CA LYS A 92 15.17 16.41 28.53
C LYS A 92 15.05 14.93 28.13
N GLU A 93 14.24 14.62 27.12
CA GLU A 93 13.99 13.25 26.69
C GLU A 93 14.54 13.07 25.28
N VAL A 94 15.63 12.32 25.17
CA VAL A 94 16.24 11.85 23.93
C VAL A 94 16.42 10.35 24.06
N ALA A 95 16.00 9.57 23.07
CA ALA A 95 16.17 8.12 23.08
C ALA A 95 16.60 7.61 21.71
N SER A 96 17.60 6.74 21.69
CA SER A 96 18.06 6.03 20.49
C SER A 96 17.55 4.59 20.49
N ILE A 97 17.18 4.12 19.30
CA ILE A 97 16.79 2.74 19.05
C ILE A 97 17.35 2.31 17.69
N PHE A 98 17.84 1.08 17.61
CA PHE A 98 18.40 0.50 16.38
C PHE A 98 17.82 -0.87 16.13
N ARG A 99 17.29 -1.12 14.93
CA ARG A 99 16.79 -2.43 14.49
C ARG A 99 17.91 -3.23 13.85
N ASN A 100 18.10 -4.46 14.30
CA ASN A 100 19.08 -5.38 13.74
C ASN A 100 18.60 -6.83 13.91
N GLY A 101 17.90 -7.35 12.91
CA GLY A 101 17.44 -8.73 12.91
C GLY A 101 18.58 -9.74 13.06
N GLY A 102 18.27 -10.96 13.52
CA GLY A 102 19.25 -12.02 13.65
C GLY A 102 18.68 -13.29 14.26
N GLN A 103 19.54 -14.30 14.40
CA GLN A 103 19.12 -15.57 14.97
C GLN A 103 19.10 -15.52 16.50
N ILE A 104 18.01 -16.04 17.06
CA ILE A 104 17.84 -16.30 18.50
C ILE A 104 17.88 -17.80 18.75
N THR A 105 18.70 -18.23 19.70
CA THR A 105 18.72 -19.59 20.20
C THR A 105 18.27 -19.60 21.66
N VAL A 106 17.32 -20.46 21.98
CA VAL A 106 16.78 -20.62 23.33
C VAL A 106 16.83 -22.10 23.73
N GLU A 107 17.02 -22.35 25.01
CA GLU A 107 16.81 -23.68 25.59
C GLU A 107 15.32 -23.80 25.97
N ASP A 108 14.60 -24.73 25.34
CA ASP A 108 13.26 -25.08 25.83
C ASP A 108 13.38 -25.94 27.09
N GLY A 109 12.31 -26.05 27.88
CA GLY A 109 12.34 -26.80 29.13
C GLY A 109 12.69 -28.30 29.03
N SER A 110 12.93 -28.83 27.82
CA SER A 110 13.35 -30.18 27.50
C SER A 110 14.84 -30.30 27.15
N ALA A 111 15.64 -29.27 27.41
CA ALA A 111 17.04 -29.12 27.05
C ALA A 111 17.32 -29.18 25.52
N ARG A 112 16.29 -29.01 24.69
CA ARG A 112 16.45 -28.86 23.25
C ARG A 112 16.69 -27.40 22.87
N LEU A 113 17.71 -27.19 22.03
CA LEU A 113 17.99 -25.88 21.45
C LEU A 113 16.98 -25.57 20.36
N LYS A 114 16.19 -24.55 20.56
CA LYS A 114 15.28 -23.99 19.58
C LYS A 114 15.93 -22.78 18.93
N LYS A 115 16.09 -22.82 17.62
CA LYS A 115 16.72 -21.77 16.82
C LYS A 115 15.67 -21.07 16.00
N LEU A 116 15.63 -19.74 16.03
CA LEU A 116 14.59 -18.91 15.43
C LEU A 116 15.22 -17.66 14.83
N ASN A 117 14.86 -17.28 13.63
CA ASN A 117 15.19 -15.95 13.11
C ASN A 117 14.15 -14.93 13.58
N GLU A 118 14.66 -13.76 13.99
CA GLU A 118 13.85 -12.66 14.49
C GLU A 118 14.25 -11.37 13.79
N ASP A 119 13.40 -10.91 12.85
CA ASP A 119 13.65 -9.69 12.10
C ASP A 119 13.38 -8.42 12.92
N ASN A 120 12.56 -8.55 13.98
CA ASN A 120 12.16 -7.48 14.86
C ASN A 120 12.93 -7.50 16.18
N PHE A 121 14.25 -7.62 16.07
CA PHE A 121 15.18 -7.44 17.16
C PHE A 121 15.69 -6.01 17.19
N TYR A 122 15.60 -5.35 18.34
CA TYR A 122 15.94 -3.96 18.53
C TYR A 122 16.96 -3.80 19.66
N TYR A 123 17.80 -2.79 19.54
CA TYR A 123 18.61 -2.24 20.64
C TYR A 123 18.03 -0.89 21.03
N ALA A 124 17.60 -0.68 22.26
CA ALA A 124 16.98 0.56 22.71
C ALA A 124 17.61 1.08 24.00
N GLU A 125 17.70 2.42 24.13
CA GLU A 125 18.02 3.06 25.39
C GLU A 125 16.82 2.95 26.37
N PRO A 126 17.03 2.91 27.69
CA PRO A 126 15.94 2.86 28.68
C PRO A 126 14.93 4.02 28.54
N GLU A 127 15.40 5.17 28.05
CA GLU A 127 14.59 6.35 27.77
C GLU A 127 13.50 6.11 26.73
N PHE A 128 13.67 5.15 25.83
CA PHE A 128 12.67 4.79 24.83
C PHE A 128 11.34 4.41 25.49
N PHE A 129 11.35 3.57 26.53
CA PHE A 129 10.15 3.19 27.26
C PHE A 129 9.58 4.26 28.21
N LYS A 130 10.27 5.40 28.37
CA LYS A 130 9.71 6.59 29.03
C LYS A 130 8.97 7.50 28.04
N MET A 131 9.37 7.48 26.76
CA MET A 131 8.73 8.24 25.69
C MET A 131 7.50 7.55 25.15
N PHE A 132 7.58 6.22 24.95
CA PHE A 132 6.58 5.40 24.27
C PHE A 132 5.81 4.55 25.27
N ASP A 133 4.49 4.61 25.21
CA ASP A 133 3.58 3.96 26.17
C ASP A 133 3.26 2.50 25.77
N PHE A 134 4.25 1.61 25.78
CA PHE A 134 4.01 0.18 25.60
C PHE A 134 3.50 -0.43 26.91
N GLY A 135 2.53 -1.35 26.80
CA GLY A 135 2.00 -2.06 27.97
C GLY A 135 2.99 -3.09 28.52
N TRP A 136 3.07 -3.21 29.83
CA TRP A 136 3.96 -4.15 30.52
C TRP A 136 3.14 -5.25 31.24
N LEU A 137 3.65 -6.49 31.17
CA LEU A 137 3.14 -7.64 31.92
C LEU A 137 4.04 -7.96 33.12
N ALA A 138 5.37 -7.81 32.95
CA ALA A 138 6.36 -8.03 33.99
C ALA A 138 7.61 -7.18 33.76
N GLY A 139 8.36 -6.86 34.82
CA GLY A 139 9.57 -6.03 34.75
C GLY A 139 9.33 -4.56 35.05
N ASN A 140 10.41 -3.78 35.08
CA ASN A 140 10.39 -2.35 35.35
C ASN A 140 10.87 -1.56 34.12
N PRO A 141 10.03 -0.73 33.46
CA PRO A 141 10.37 0.06 32.29
C PRO A 141 11.63 0.91 32.45
N GLN A 142 11.89 1.41 33.67
CA GLN A 142 13.01 2.32 33.94
C GLN A 142 14.34 1.60 34.16
N ALA A 143 14.32 0.30 34.43
CA ALA A 143 15.52 -0.47 34.81
C ALA A 143 15.85 -1.62 33.86
N CYS A 144 14.87 -2.09 33.08
CA CYS A 144 14.97 -3.34 32.30
C CYS A 144 16.10 -3.36 31.25
N LEU A 145 16.51 -2.22 30.72
CA LEU A 145 17.57 -2.12 29.68
C LEU A 145 18.84 -1.41 30.18
N LYS A 146 19.06 -1.29 31.48
CA LYS A 146 20.27 -0.65 32.01
C LYS A 146 21.51 -1.54 31.87
N ASP A 147 21.35 -2.85 32.03
CA ASP A 147 22.44 -3.80 31.91
C ASP A 147 22.64 -4.13 30.39
N PRO A 148 23.89 -4.12 29.87
CA PRO A 148 24.18 -4.50 28.49
C PRO A 148 23.68 -5.89 28.10
N HIS A 149 23.59 -6.81 29.05
CA HIS A 149 23.12 -8.18 28.83
C HIS A 149 21.63 -8.37 29.12
N SER A 150 20.86 -7.30 29.17
CA SER A 150 19.41 -7.34 29.41
C SER A 150 18.59 -7.30 28.11
N VAL A 151 17.44 -7.97 28.14
CA VAL A 151 16.50 -8.02 27.02
C VAL A 151 15.06 -8.05 27.53
N VAL A 152 14.19 -7.42 26.78
CA VAL A 152 12.73 -7.41 26.97
C VAL A 152 12.07 -8.13 25.80
N LEU A 153 11.11 -9.00 26.06
CA LEU A 153 10.34 -9.73 25.05
C LEU A 153 8.89 -9.26 25.03
N THR A 154 8.25 -9.37 23.89
CA THR A 154 6.77 -9.30 23.87
C THR A 154 6.18 -10.62 24.39
N GLN A 155 4.93 -10.59 24.83
CA GLN A 155 4.20 -11.77 25.29
C GLN A 155 4.23 -12.89 24.26
N ALA A 156 3.87 -12.59 23.00
CA ALA A 156 3.84 -13.57 21.92
C ALA A 156 5.23 -14.18 21.65
N THR A 157 6.28 -13.36 21.73
CA THR A 157 7.65 -13.82 21.55
C THR A 157 8.09 -14.72 22.72
N ALA A 158 7.76 -14.35 23.94
CA ALA A 158 8.04 -15.16 25.11
C ALA A 158 7.30 -16.52 25.08
N GLU A 159 6.04 -16.51 24.64
CA GLU A 159 5.25 -17.74 24.43
C GLU A 159 5.82 -18.60 23.30
N LYS A 160 6.21 -17.97 22.18
CA LYS A 160 6.88 -18.64 21.05
C LYS A 160 8.17 -19.36 21.49
N TYR A 161 8.92 -18.77 22.43
CA TYR A 161 10.20 -19.29 22.87
C TYR A 161 10.06 -20.34 23.98
N PHE A 162 9.25 -20.08 24.97
CA PHE A 162 9.19 -20.84 26.22
C PHE A 162 7.86 -21.52 26.52
N GLY A 163 6.86 -21.36 25.64
CA GLY A 163 5.51 -21.93 25.82
C GLY A 163 4.58 -21.07 26.69
N ASP A 164 5.06 -20.60 27.86
CA ASP A 164 4.33 -19.65 28.72
C ASP A 164 5.23 -18.45 29.01
N TRP A 165 4.72 -17.24 28.75
CA TRP A 165 5.45 -15.99 29.00
C TRP A 165 5.84 -15.80 30.47
N LYS A 166 5.03 -16.34 31.42
CA LYS A 166 5.29 -16.24 32.85
C LYS A 166 6.58 -16.94 33.27
N THR A 167 6.97 -17.98 32.55
CA THR A 167 8.18 -18.75 32.82
C THR A 167 9.44 -18.15 32.16
N ALA A 168 9.27 -17.11 31.34
CA ALA A 168 10.38 -16.52 30.57
C ALA A 168 11.27 -15.58 31.41
N MET A 169 10.71 -14.92 32.43
CA MET A 169 11.45 -13.97 33.27
C MET A 169 12.69 -14.62 33.90
N GLY A 170 13.83 -13.92 33.79
CA GLY A 170 15.12 -14.36 34.32
C GLY A 170 15.84 -15.43 33.50
N LYS A 171 15.19 -16.07 32.52
CA LYS A 171 15.85 -16.97 31.57
C LYS A 171 16.73 -16.20 30.61
N THR A 172 17.56 -16.93 29.86
CA THR A 172 18.49 -16.35 28.86
C THR A 172 18.09 -16.73 27.45
N ILE A 173 18.37 -15.83 26.53
CA ILE A 173 18.37 -16.06 25.09
C ILE A 173 19.79 -15.82 24.55
N LYS A 174 20.18 -16.55 23.51
CA LYS A 174 21.48 -16.37 22.84
C LYS A 174 21.25 -15.76 21.46
N TYR A 175 21.79 -14.57 21.22
CA TYR A 175 21.71 -13.85 19.95
C TYR A 175 22.95 -14.12 19.09
N GLU A 176 22.72 -14.43 17.81
CA GLU A 176 23.77 -14.72 16.80
C GLU A 176 24.80 -15.74 17.28
N ASN A 177 24.38 -16.72 18.08
CA ASN A 177 25.24 -17.73 18.68
C ASN A 177 26.42 -17.19 19.52
N LYS A 178 26.43 -15.89 19.85
CA LYS A 178 27.51 -15.20 20.56
C LYS A 178 27.08 -14.60 21.87
N THR A 179 26.07 -13.72 21.85
CA THR A 179 25.76 -12.89 23.02
C THR A 179 24.59 -13.48 23.80
N LEU A 180 24.78 -13.66 25.10
CA LEU A 180 23.73 -14.09 26.02
C LEU A 180 23.03 -12.84 26.59
N TYR A 181 21.71 -12.84 26.53
CA TYR A 181 20.86 -11.81 27.13
C TYR A 181 19.93 -12.44 28.15
N LYS A 182 19.80 -11.80 29.32
CA LYS A 182 18.87 -12.17 30.38
C LYS A 182 17.54 -11.43 30.19
N ILE A 183 16.44 -12.14 30.27
CA ILE A 183 15.10 -11.55 30.14
C ILE A 183 14.75 -10.81 31.42
N THR A 184 14.59 -9.49 31.32
CA THR A 184 14.34 -8.56 32.42
C THR A 184 12.97 -7.92 32.37
N GLY A 185 12.21 -8.20 31.32
CA GLY A 185 10.85 -7.67 31.18
C GLY A 185 10.04 -8.35 30.10
N ILE A 186 8.72 -8.29 30.26
CA ILE A 186 7.75 -8.77 29.27
C ILE A 186 6.76 -7.67 28.96
N LEU A 187 6.67 -7.31 27.68
CA LEU A 187 5.70 -6.38 27.14
C LEU A 187 4.40 -7.09 26.76
N LYS A 188 3.28 -6.40 26.84
CA LYS A 188 2.08 -6.77 26.05
C LYS A 188 2.44 -6.72 24.56
N ASN A 189 1.76 -7.53 23.76
CA ASN A 189 1.95 -7.41 22.32
C ASN A 189 1.60 -6.00 21.85
N PRO A 190 2.45 -5.36 21.04
CA PRO A 190 2.12 -4.08 20.42
C PRO A 190 0.81 -4.18 19.63
N PRO A 191 0.01 -3.12 19.59
CA PRO A 191 -1.18 -3.10 18.75
C PRO A 191 -0.79 -3.22 17.27
N PRO A 192 -1.65 -3.76 16.39
CA PRO A 192 -1.33 -3.98 14.98
C PRO A 192 -1.15 -2.68 14.18
N ASN A 193 -1.61 -1.55 14.71
CA ASN A 193 -1.51 -0.20 14.14
C ASN A 193 -0.37 0.60 14.78
N THR A 194 0.84 0.07 14.69
CA THR A 194 2.06 0.74 15.16
C THR A 194 3.20 0.58 14.15
N ASP A 195 4.01 1.62 14.02
CA ASP A 195 5.26 1.58 13.26
C ASP A 195 6.43 0.95 14.03
N PHE A 196 6.16 0.46 15.24
CA PHE A 196 7.11 -0.25 16.08
C PHE A 196 6.69 -1.70 16.33
N PRO A 197 6.90 -2.63 15.36
CA PRO A 197 6.55 -4.03 15.51
C PRO A 197 7.57 -4.75 16.41
N LEU A 198 7.64 -4.35 17.68
CA LEU A 198 8.60 -4.88 18.65
C LEU A 198 8.34 -6.38 18.90
N SER A 199 9.41 -7.18 18.88
CA SER A 199 9.41 -8.58 19.32
C SER A 199 10.42 -8.78 20.44
N VAL A 200 11.65 -8.35 20.22
CA VAL A 200 12.78 -8.45 21.14
C VAL A 200 13.45 -7.10 21.25
N VAL A 201 13.68 -6.59 22.44
CA VAL A 201 14.36 -5.32 22.67
C VAL A 201 15.51 -5.52 23.66
N ALA A 202 16.75 -5.46 23.17
CA ALA A 202 17.96 -5.54 23.97
C ALA A 202 18.45 -4.13 24.38
N SER A 203 19.31 -4.09 25.39
CA SER A 203 19.95 -2.84 25.81
C SER A 203 20.79 -2.22 24.69
N TYR A 204 20.65 -0.90 24.47
CA TYR A 204 21.44 -0.16 23.47
C TYR A 204 22.94 -0.18 23.76
N SER A 205 23.32 -0.24 25.04
CA SER A 205 24.73 -0.33 25.45
C SER A 205 25.43 -1.63 24.99
N ALA A 206 24.66 -2.68 24.66
CA ALA A 206 25.19 -3.91 24.08
C ALA A 206 25.84 -3.70 22.71
N LEU A 207 25.50 -2.63 21.98
CA LEU A 207 26.09 -2.31 20.67
C LEU A 207 27.62 -2.17 20.71
N GLN A 208 28.19 -1.82 21.85
CA GLN A 208 29.67 -1.77 22.05
C GLN A 208 30.34 -3.13 21.86
N ASN A 209 29.58 -4.24 21.96
CA ASN A 209 30.07 -5.58 21.81
C ASN A 209 29.65 -6.23 20.45
N THR A 210 29.16 -5.43 19.52
CA THR A 210 28.72 -5.87 18.18
C THR A 210 29.67 -5.34 17.10
N TYR A 211 29.41 -5.73 15.86
CA TYR A 211 30.09 -5.19 14.66
C TYR A 211 29.87 -3.67 14.45
N ILE A 212 28.90 -3.08 15.14
CA ILE A 212 28.58 -1.65 15.10
C ILE A 212 29.53 -0.80 15.95
N LYS A 213 30.34 -1.40 16.82
CA LYS A 213 31.20 -0.70 17.79
C LYS A 213 31.96 0.49 17.20
N ASP A 214 32.61 0.29 16.05
CA ASP A 214 33.44 1.32 15.43
C ASP A 214 32.60 2.47 14.86
N ASN A 215 31.32 2.23 14.56
CA ASN A 215 30.38 3.22 14.06
C ASN A 215 29.74 4.08 15.16
N LEU A 216 29.83 3.68 16.43
CA LEU A 216 29.19 4.40 17.54
C LEU A 216 29.70 5.83 17.71
N ASN A 217 30.90 6.14 17.23
CA ASN A 217 31.52 7.47 17.25
C ASN A 217 31.66 8.10 15.85
N ASP A 218 31.15 7.40 14.81
CA ASP A 218 31.28 7.88 13.44
C ASP A 218 30.10 8.82 13.08
N TRP A 219 30.43 10.05 12.70
CA TRP A 219 29.48 11.07 12.28
C TRP A 219 29.10 11.01 10.80
N VAL A 220 29.85 10.26 9.99
CA VAL A 220 29.66 10.17 8.54
C VAL A 220 28.66 9.09 8.19
N SER A 221 28.83 7.92 8.78
CA SER A 221 27.99 6.75 8.49
C SER A 221 26.57 6.95 9.06
N THR A 222 25.59 6.83 8.18
CA THR A 222 24.17 6.84 8.55
C THR A 222 23.60 5.45 8.30
N PHE A 223 22.95 4.89 9.30
CA PHE A 223 22.35 3.56 9.21
C PHE A 223 20.83 3.67 9.14
N GLY A 224 20.22 3.11 8.12
CA GLY A 224 18.78 2.90 8.09
C GLY A 224 18.34 2.06 9.30
N GLY A 225 17.27 2.48 9.95
CA GLY A 225 16.82 1.84 11.19
C GLY A 225 17.56 2.25 12.47
N ALA A 226 18.56 3.14 12.43
CA ALA A 226 19.14 3.79 13.60
C ALA A 226 18.38 5.09 13.91
N TYR A 227 17.32 5.00 14.71
CA TYR A 227 16.48 6.14 15.03
C TYR A 227 16.90 6.82 16.31
N THR A 228 16.84 8.12 16.31
CA THR A 228 16.91 8.95 17.52
C THR A 228 15.61 9.76 17.64
N PHE A 229 14.95 9.62 18.77
CA PHE A 229 13.72 10.32 19.08
C PHE A 229 14.00 11.41 20.13
N VAL A 230 13.25 12.50 20.01
CA VAL A 230 13.26 13.61 20.97
C VAL A 230 11.84 13.97 21.36
N VAL A 231 11.62 14.36 22.60
CA VAL A 231 10.37 15.00 23.03
C VAL A 231 10.59 16.50 23.08
N LEU A 232 9.98 17.22 22.14
CA LEU A 232 10.09 18.68 22.12
C LEU A 232 9.17 19.30 23.18
N PRO A 233 9.68 20.24 24.02
CA PRO A 233 8.85 21.02 24.92
C PRO A 233 7.80 21.82 24.13
N LEU A 234 6.62 22.07 24.71
CA LEU A 234 5.52 22.80 24.06
C LEU A 234 5.91 24.20 23.56
N GLU A 235 6.85 24.81 24.24
CA GLU A 235 7.37 26.15 23.91
C GLU A 235 8.39 26.14 22.75
N PHE A 236 8.82 24.95 22.31
CA PHE A 236 9.87 24.79 21.32
C PHE A 236 9.26 24.55 19.93
N SER A 237 9.28 25.58 19.08
CA SER A 237 8.75 25.47 17.72
C SER A 237 9.53 24.43 16.91
N PRO A 238 8.85 23.45 16.25
CA PRO A 238 9.49 22.46 15.38
C PRO A 238 10.30 23.09 14.25
N SER A 239 9.82 24.19 13.68
CA SER A 239 10.53 24.94 12.62
C SER A 239 11.84 25.53 13.13
N LYS A 240 11.84 26.09 14.35
CA LYS A 240 13.03 26.62 15.00
C LYS A 240 14.02 25.51 15.33
N PHE A 241 13.54 24.36 15.78
CA PHE A 241 14.38 23.19 16.03
C PHE A 241 15.04 22.70 14.74
N ASN A 242 14.30 22.53 13.65
CA ASN A 242 14.85 22.16 12.35
C ASN A 242 15.92 23.17 11.86
N ALA A 243 15.71 24.47 12.05
CA ALA A 243 16.71 25.46 11.71
C ALA A 243 18.00 25.32 12.56
N GLN A 244 17.88 24.96 13.83
CA GLN A 244 19.03 24.73 14.71
C GLN A 244 19.75 23.42 14.39
N LEU A 245 19.05 22.38 13.92
CA LEU A 245 19.65 21.12 13.50
C LEU A 245 20.60 21.27 12.31
N ILE A 246 20.41 22.29 11.46
CA ILE A 246 21.39 22.64 10.41
C ILE A 246 22.74 23.05 11.02
N GLY A 247 22.72 23.90 12.06
CA GLY A 247 23.91 24.29 12.79
C GLY A 247 24.57 23.13 13.55
N PHE A 248 23.73 22.26 14.14
CA PHE A 248 24.16 21.04 14.81
C PHE A 248 24.90 20.09 13.85
N ALA A 249 24.35 19.82 12.66
CA ALA A 249 25.00 18.99 11.66
C ALA A 249 26.37 19.57 11.23
N LYS A 250 26.45 20.88 10.99
CA LYS A 250 27.69 21.57 10.64
C LYS A 250 28.75 21.54 11.74
N LYS A 251 28.34 21.55 13.02
CA LYS A 251 29.24 21.46 14.16
C LYS A 251 29.90 20.09 14.29
N HIS A 252 29.17 19.04 14.03
CA HIS A 252 29.61 17.67 14.34
C HIS A 252 30.10 16.87 13.13
N LYS A 253 29.55 17.13 11.94
CA LYS A 253 29.98 16.44 10.72
C LYS A 253 31.25 17.09 10.14
N PRO A 254 32.15 16.30 9.48
CA PRO A 254 33.24 16.84 8.69
C PRO A 254 32.75 17.84 7.63
N ALA A 255 33.59 18.82 7.27
CA ALA A 255 33.23 19.92 6.36
C ALA A 255 32.69 19.44 5.01
N GLU A 256 33.20 18.34 4.49
CA GLU A 256 32.76 17.72 3.22
C GLU A 256 31.31 17.21 3.29
N TYR A 257 30.80 16.83 4.47
CA TYR A 257 29.41 16.38 4.72
C TYR A 257 28.54 17.45 5.37
N SER A 258 29.00 18.69 5.39
CA SER A 258 28.29 19.82 6.02
C SER A 258 26.99 20.21 5.30
N LYS A 259 26.77 19.72 4.08
CA LYS A 259 25.53 19.88 3.31
C LYS A 259 24.41 18.97 3.82
N ASP A 260 24.75 17.84 4.46
CA ASP A 260 23.77 16.91 4.99
C ASP A 260 23.07 17.50 6.19
N ALA A 261 21.74 17.50 6.18
CA ALA A 261 20.94 18.04 7.26
C ALA A 261 20.33 16.93 8.12
N CYS A 262 20.29 17.16 9.41
CA CYS A 262 19.44 16.42 10.32
C CYS A 262 18.08 17.11 10.37
N VAL A 263 16.98 16.34 10.25
CA VAL A 263 15.60 16.85 10.17
C VAL A 263 14.73 16.14 11.19
N ALA A 264 13.94 16.90 11.94
CA ALA A 264 12.96 16.37 12.87
C ALA A 264 11.61 16.11 12.16
N GLN A 265 11.18 14.87 12.15
CA GLN A 265 9.88 14.41 11.61
C GLN A 265 8.95 14.10 12.78
N PRO A 266 7.73 14.66 12.85
CA PRO A 266 6.78 14.33 13.90
C PRO A 266 6.39 12.85 13.87
N LEU A 267 6.15 12.24 15.03
CA LEU A 267 5.70 10.84 15.12
C LEU A 267 4.44 10.61 14.28
N SER A 268 3.52 11.58 14.28
CA SER A 268 2.29 11.53 13.49
C SER A 268 2.50 11.46 11.98
N GLU A 269 3.69 11.78 11.46
CA GLU A 269 3.99 11.77 10.02
C GLU A 269 4.84 10.56 9.59
N ILE A 270 5.36 9.77 10.53
CA ILE A 270 6.24 8.62 10.22
C ILE A 270 5.51 7.62 9.32
N HIS A 271 4.25 7.36 9.62
CA HIS A 271 3.42 6.41 8.87
C HIS A 271 3.05 6.89 7.46
N TYR A 272 3.03 8.21 7.23
CA TYR A 272 2.52 8.80 5.98
C TYR A 272 3.61 9.23 5.00
N ASP A 273 4.86 9.36 5.46
CA ASP A 273 5.98 9.87 4.66
C ASP A 273 6.87 8.72 4.14
N ASP A 274 6.66 8.32 2.90
CA ASP A 274 7.39 7.25 2.21
C ASP A 274 8.83 7.61 1.84
N ARG A 275 9.21 8.89 1.93
CA ARG A 275 10.59 9.35 1.66
C ARG A 275 11.59 8.80 2.66
N PHE A 276 11.21 8.72 3.95
CA PHE A 276 12.06 8.19 5.00
C PHE A 276 11.82 6.71 5.29
N GLY A 277 10.58 6.22 5.16
CA GLY A 277 10.20 4.88 5.59
C GLY A 277 10.07 4.73 7.12
N ASN A 278 9.80 3.51 7.59
CA ASN A 278 9.58 3.17 9.00
C ASN A 278 9.92 1.71 9.29
N TYR A 279 9.90 1.30 10.57
CA TYR A 279 10.20 -0.08 10.97
C TYR A 279 9.15 -1.10 10.53
N SER A 280 7.90 -0.70 10.32
CA SER A 280 6.84 -1.60 9.84
C SER A 280 7.01 -1.95 8.36
N ASN A 281 7.86 -1.24 7.62
CA ASN A 281 7.97 -1.28 6.15
C ASN A 281 6.61 -1.07 5.47
N HIS A 282 5.70 -0.35 6.13
CA HIS A 282 4.38 -0.01 5.66
C HIS A 282 4.14 1.49 5.83
N THR A 283 4.02 2.19 4.73
CA THR A 283 3.69 3.62 4.70
C THR A 283 2.41 3.83 3.92
N PHE A 284 1.57 4.76 4.36
CA PHE A 284 0.27 5.00 3.73
C PHE A 284 0.03 6.50 3.54
N SER A 285 0.40 7.05 2.39
CA SER A 285 0.41 8.48 2.16
C SER A 285 -0.96 9.16 2.31
N HIS A 286 -1.00 10.41 2.74
CA HIS A 286 -2.22 11.23 2.81
C HIS A 286 -2.96 11.31 1.47
N SER A 287 -2.25 11.24 0.35
CA SER A 287 -2.85 11.21 -0.98
C SER A 287 -3.64 9.92 -1.23
N LEU A 288 -3.17 8.78 -0.74
CA LEU A 288 -3.90 7.50 -0.81
C LEU A 288 -5.14 7.52 0.07
N ILE A 289 -5.04 8.05 1.30
CA ILE A 289 -6.20 8.22 2.19
C ILE A 289 -7.27 9.08 1.50
N THR A 290 -6.87 10.21 0.91
CA THR A 290 -7.78 11.10 0.18
C THR A 290 -8.42 10.40 -1.02
N ALA A 291 -7.63 9.63 -1.79
CA ALA A 291 -8.14 8.87 -2.94
C ALA A 291 -9.17 7.83 -2.51
N LEU A 292 -8.90 7.06 -1.44
CA LEU A 292 -9.85 6.08 -0.90
C LEU A 292 -11.12 6.75 -0.37
N ALA A 293 -10.99 7.86 0.35
CA ALA A 293 -12.15 8.63 0.84
C ALA A 293 -13.04 9.10 -0.33
N LEU A 294 -12.43 9.64 -1.40
CA LEU A 294 -13.16 10.03 -2.59
C LEU A 294 -13.86 8.84 -3.28
N ILE A 295 -13.21 7.68 -3.35
CA ILE A 295 -13.82 6.45 -3.88
C ILE A 295 -15.04 6.07 -3.04
N GLY A 296 -14.93 6.05 -1.71
CA GLY A 296 -16.05 5.76 -0.81
C GLY A 296 -17.24 6.70 -1.00
N ILE A 297 -16.96 8.00 -1.07
CA ILE A 297 -17.98 9.03 -1.35
C ILE A 297 -18.64 8.80 -2.72
N PHE A 298 -17.85 8.52 -3.75
CA PHE A 298 -18.36 8.28 -5.11
C PHE A 298 -19.24 7.03 -5.18
N LEU A 299 -18.89 5.95 -4.47
CA LEU A 299 -19.71 4.74 -4.42
C LEU A 299 -21.07 4.99 -3.75
N ILE A 300 -21.10 5.78 -2.67
CA ILE A 300 -22.35 6.22 -2.04
C ILE A 300 -23.16 7.10 -3.01
N LEU A 301 -22.51 8.05 -3.68
CA LEU A 301 -23.19 8.93 -4.66
C LEU A 301 -23.80 8.14 -5.81
N ILE A 302 -23.06 7.18 -6.40
CA ILE A 302 -23.59 6.30 -7.46
C ILE A 302 -24.81 5.52 -6.95
N ALA A 303 -24.75 4.98 -5.72
CA ALA A 303 -25.87 4.26 -5.12
C ALA A 303 -27.09 5.16 -4.89
N CYS A 304 -26.90 6.38 -4.37
CA CYS A 304 -27.96 7.39 -4.20
C CYS A 304 -28.56 7.84 -5.53
N VAL A 305 -27.74 8.14 -6.53
CA VAL A 305 -28.18 8.51 -7.89
C VAL A 305 -29.01 7.39 -8.49
N ASN A 306 -28.58 6.15 -8.32
CA ASN A 306 -29.34 5.00 -8.77
C ASN A 306 -30.73 4.93 -8.12
N PHE A 307 -30.78 5.10 -6.80
CA PHE A 307 -32.05 5.17 -6.08
C PHE A 307 -32.94 6.31 -6.60
N ILE A 308 -32.41 7.53 -6.78
CA ILE A 308 -33.17 8.69 -7.31
C ILE A 308 -33.74 8.37 -8.68
N ASN A 309 -32.94 7.78 -9.58
CA ASN A 309 -33.38 7.44 -10.94
C ASN A 309 -34.54 6.45 -10.92
N LEU A 310 -34.50 5.42 -10.06
CA LEU A 310 -35.56 4.43 -9.92
C LEU A 310 -36.81 5.01 -9.22
N ALA A 311 -36.62 5.80 -8.16
CA ALA A 311 -37.73 6.44 -7.43
C ALA A 311 -38.51 7.43 -8.30
N THR A 312 -37.76 8.26 -9.06
CA THR A 312 -38.42 9.22 -10.00
C THR A 312 -39.06 8.52 -11.16
N ALA A 313 -38.55 7.40 -11.64
CA ALA A 313 -39.22 6.56 -12.64
C ALA A 313 -40.56 6.06 -12.11
N GLN A 314 -40.63 5.58 -10.88
CA GLN A 314 -41.90 5.12 -10.27
C GLN A 314 -42.87 6.24 -9.88
N ALA A 315 -42.38 7.47 -9.75
CA ALA A 315 -43.24 8.63 -9.39
C ALA A 315 -44.44 8.79 -10.31
N VAL A 316 -44.28 8.49 -11.59
CA VAL A 316 -45.36 8.53 -12.57
C VAL A 316 -46.51 7.58 -12.21
N ASN A 317 -46.20 6.37 -11.77
CA ASN A 317 -47.20 5.35 -11.39
C ASN A 317 -47.90 5.71 -10.06
N ARG A 318 -47.22 6.47 -9.17
CA ARG A 318 -47.73 6.91 -7.86
C ARG A 318 -48.51 8.24 -7.90
N SER A 319 -48.47 8.93 -9.02
CA SER A 319 -49.10 10.26 -9.15
C SER A 319 -50.61 10.26 -8.87
N ARG A 320 -51.31 9.21 -9.30
CA ARG A 320 -52.76 9.06 -9.01
C ARG A 320 -53.04 8.89 -7.53
N GLU A 321 -52.24 8.07 -6.84
CA GLU A 321 -52.35 7.83 -5.40
C GLU A 321 -52.10 9.12 -4.61
N VAL A 322 -51.07 9.90 -5.00
CA VAL A 322 -50.75 11.21 -4.40
C VAL A 322 -51.86 12.20 -4.68
N GLY A 323 -52.43 12.21 -5.91
CA GLY A 323 -53.56 13.08 -6.27
C GLY A 323 -54.78 12.83 -5.37
N VAL A 324 -55.14 11.55 -5.17
CA VAL A 324 -56.28 11.18 -4.29
C VAL A 324 -56.04 11.63 -2.85
N ARG A 325 -54.82 11.39 -2.31
CA ARG A 325 -54.48 11.83 -0.94
C ARG A 325 -54.53 13.34 -0.75
N LYS A 326 -54.11 14.10 -1.76
CA LYS A 326 -54.22 15.58 -1.72
C LYS A 326 -55.67 16.05 -1.76
N VAL A 327 -56.52 15.42 -2.55
CA VAL A 327 -57.97 15.73 -2.54
C VAL A 327 -58.60 15.39 -1.20
N LEU A 328 -58.12 14.37 -0.51
CA LEU A 328 -58.52 13.97 0.86
C LEU A 328 -57.87 14.83 1.96
N GLY A 329 -57.14 15.91 1.62
CA GLY A 329 -56.67 16.91 2.59
C GLY A 329 -55.20 16.73 3.04
N SER A 330 -54.38 15.84 2.41
CA SER A 330 -52.98 15.72 2.78
C SER A 330 -52.11 16.91 2.30
N ASN A 331 -51.32 17.49 3.20
CA ASN A 331 -50.42 18.60 2.92
C ASN A 331 -49.12 18.10 2.23
N ARG A 332 -48.42 19.00 1.49
CA ARG A 332 -47.14 18.71 0.82
C ARG A 332 -46.08 18.16 1.78
N SER A 333 -45.95 18.77 2.95
CA SER A 333 -44.98 18.36 3.99
C SER A 333 -45.25 16.93 4.50
N GLN A 334 -46.50 16.57 4.74
CA GLN A 334 -46.89 15.22 5.21
C GLN A 334 -46.52 14.15 4.17
N LEU A 335 -46.77 14.42 2.88
CA LEU A 335 -46.42 13.53 1.79
C LEU A 335 -44.89 13.42 1.63
N ALA A 336 -44.14 14.55 1.74
CA ALA A 336 -42.69 14.55 1.67
C ALA A 336 -42.07 13.71 2.83
N LEU A 337 -42.56 13.91 4.06
CA LEU A 337 -42.10 13.13 5.24
C LEU A 337 -42.44 11.64 5.10
N GLN A 338 -43.59 11.31 4.48
CA GLN A 338 -43.94 9.91 4.22
C GLN A 338 -42.95 9.27 3.25
N PHE A 339 -42.59 9.94 2.13
CA PHE A 339 -41.62 9.44 1.16
C PHE A 339 -40.20 9.33 1.75
N LEU A 340 -39.78 10.32 2.56
CA LEU A 340 -38.54 10.24 3.32
C LEU A 340 -38.54 9.05 4.30
N GLY A 341 -39.65 8.78 4.98
CA GLY A 341 -39.82 7.63 5.84
C GLY A 341 -39.74 6.28 5.10
N GLU A 342 -40.33 6.22 3.87
CA GLU A 342 -40.18 5.03 2.99
C GLU A 342 -38.71 4.81 2.59
N THR A 343 -38.01 5.92 2.23
CA THR A 343 -36.59 5.86 1.89
C THR A 343 -35.74 5.45 3.10
N ALA A 344 -36.03 6.00 4.30
CA ALA A 344 -35.33 5.63 5.52
C ALA A 344 -35.43 4.12 5.82
N LEU A 345 -36.59 3.51 5.63
CA LEU A 345 -36.77 2.06 5.81
C LEU A 345 -35.94 1.24 4.83
N ILE A 346 -35.87 1.68 3.55
CA ILE A 346 -35.02 1.02 2.55
C ILE A 346 -33.54 1.17 2.93
N THR A 347 -33.14 2.37 3.38
CA THR A 347 -31.76 2.66 3.80
C THR A 347 -31.39 1.85 5.03
N ILE A 348 -32.26 1.75 6.04
CA ILE A 348 -31.99 0.92 7.24
C ILE A 348 -31.82 -0.54 6.85
N ALA A 349 -32.68 -1.08 6.00
CA ALA A 349 -32.53 -2.45 5.50
C ALA A 349 -31.23 -2.64 4.72
N ALA A 350 -30.84 -1.64 3.89
CA ALA A 350 -29.58 -1.66 3.16
C ALA A 350 -28.36 -1.59 4.09
N VAL A 351 -28.41 -0.77 5.15
CA VAL A 351 -27.34 -0.66 6.17
C VAL A 351 -27.15 -1.98 6.90
N ILE A 352 -28.24 -2.63 7.32
CA ILE A 352 -28.14 -3.95 7.99
C ILE A 352 -27.45 -4.97 7.08
N ILE A 353 -27.85 -5.04 5.81
CA ILE A 353 -27.22 -5.94 4.83
C ILE A 353 -25.78 -5.52 4.57
N ALA A 354 -25.51 -4.22 4.47
CA ALA A 354 -24.16 -3.70 4.26
C ALA A 354 -23.20 -4.08 5.38
N VAL A 355 -23.62 -4.02 6.63
CA VAL A 355 -22.82 -4.47 7.78
C VAL A 355 -22.50 -5.95 7.68
N VAL A 356 -23.48 -6.81 7.36
CA VAL A 356 -23.26 -8.26 7.19
C VAL A 356 -22.31 -8.55 6.04
N VAL A 357 -22.46 -7.84 4.91
CA VAL A 357 -21.57 -7.99 3.74
C VAL A 357 -20.15 -7.54 4.08
N ALA A 358 -20.00 -6.40 4.76
CA ALA A 358 -18.70 -5.87 5.15
C ALA A 358 -17.98 -6.81 6.14
N GLU A 359 -18.69 -7.32 7.17
CA GLU A 359 -18.15 -8.31 8.11
C GLU A 359 -17.69 -9.58 7.39
N SER A 360 -18.47 -10.08 6.44
CA SER A 360 -18.13 -11.26 5.65
C SER A 360 -16.94 -11.04 4.73
N ALA A 361 -16.72 -9.81 4.23
CA ALA A 361 -15.60 -9.45 3.36
C ALA A 361 -14.32 -9.09 4.14
N LEU A 362 -14.43 -8.73 5.41
CA LEU A 362 -13.31 -8.27 6.24
C LEU A 362 -12.15 -9.27 6.37
N PRO A 363 -12.37 -10.60 6.55
CA PRO A 363 -11.27 -11.57 6.59
C PRO A 363 -10.47 -11.60 5.28
N PHE A 364 -11.14 -11.48 4.13
CA PHE A 364 -10.46 -11.37 2.83
C PHE A 364 -9.63 -10.09 2.73
N LEU A 365 -10.19 -8.96 3.17
CA LEU A 365 -9.50 -7.66 3.17
C LEU A 365 -8.28 -7.68 4.10
N ASN A 366 -8.42 -8.23 5.32
CA ASN A 366 -7.31 -8.40 6.26
C ASN A 366 -6.19 -9.26 5.67
N LYS A 367 -6.54 -10.35 4.98
CA LYS A 367 -5.54 -11.18 4.30
C LYS A 367 -4.86 -10.45 3.14
N LEU A 368 -5.61 -9.66 2.37
CA LEU A 368 -5.09 -8.88 1.24
C LEU A 368 -4.10 -7.80 1.69
N LEU A 369 -4.44 -7.07 2.75
CA LEU A 369 -3.66 -5.95 3.28
C LEU A 369 -2.67 -6.38 4.38
N GLU A 370 -2.73 -7.65 4.81
CA GLU A 370 -1.95 -8.18 5.94
C GLU A 370 -2.17 -7.40 7.25
N THR A 371 -3.41 -6.96 7.45
CA THR A 371 -3.86 -6.20 8.63
C THR A 371 -4.72 -7.06 9.55
N ARG A 372 -5.07 -6.50 10.71
CA ARG A 372 -5.97 -7.13 11.69
C ARG A 372 -7.10 -6.19 12.08
N MET A 373 -7.77 -5.64 11.09
CA MET A 373 -8.95 -4.80 11.31
C MET A 373 -10.12 -5.65 11.83
N SER A 374 -10.93 -5.08 12.71
CA SER A 374 -12.15 -5.70 13.24
C SER A 374 -13.29 -4.71 13.28
N MET A 375 -14.52 -5.19 13.11
CA MET A 375 -15.72 -4.36 13.31
C MET A 375 -16.28 -4.63 14.71
N ASN A 376 -16.08 -3.67 15.61
CA ASN A 376 -16.59 -3.78 16.97
C ASN A 376 -17.48 -2.59 17.33
N PHE A 377 -18.78 -2.73 17.11
CA PHE A 377 -19.76 -1.67 17.38
C PHE A 377 -19.90 -1.30 18.85
N ILE A 378 -19.44 -2.13 19.78
CA ILE A 378 -19.54 -1.86 21.22
C ILE A 378 -18.42 -0.93 21.67
N PHE A 379 -17.21 -1.13 21.13
CA PHE A 379 -16.01 -0.43 21.59
C PHE A 379 -15.52 0.65 20.61
N ASP A 380 -16.15 0.77 19.43
CA ASP A 380 -15.77 1.76 18.43
C ASP A 380 -16.88 2.78 18.16
N PRO A 381 -16.91 3.92 18.88
CA PRO A 381 -17.91 4.95 18.69
C PRO A 381 -17.82 5.65 17.32
N TRP A 382 -16.63 5.69 16.69
CA TRP A 382 -16.46 6.30 15.36
C TRP A 382 -17.11 5.46 14.27
N LEU A 383 -17.03 4.13 14.39
CA LEU A 383 -17.72 3.21 13.49
C LEU A 383 -19.25 3.39 13.59
N VAL A 384 -19.79 3.47 14.80
CA VAL A 384 -21.22 3.71 15.03
C VAL A 384 -21.66 5.06 14.46
N LEU A 385 -20.88 6.11 14.74
CA LEU A 385 -21.14 7.46 14.21
C LEU A 385 -21.13 7.47 12.68
N PHE A 386 -20.13 6.82 12.05
CA PHE A 386 -20.04 6.71 10.60
C PHE A 386 -21.30 6.06 10.00
N VAL A 387 -21.75 4.91 10.56
CA VAL A 387 -22.94 4.21 10.06
C VAL A 387 -24.19 5.07 10.20
N ILE A 388 -24.36 5.79 11.31
CA ILE A 388 -25.48 6.69 11.54
C ILE A 388 -25.44 7.86 10.53
N VAL A 389 -24.29 8.49 10.37
CA VAL A 389 -24.11 9.62 9.43
C VAL A 389 -24.40 9.17 8.00
N VAL A 390 -23.88 8.03 7.57
CA VAL A 390 -24.14 7.46 6.24
C VAL A 390 -25.63 7.15 6.07
N ALA A 391 -26.30 6.54 7.05
CA ALA A 391 -27.72 6.24 6.99
C ALA A 391 -28.58 7.52 6.82
N ILE A 392 -28.25 8.57 7.58
CA ILE A 392 -28.93 9.87 7.47
C ILE A 392 -28.65 10.50 6.10
N LEU A 393 -27.38 10.59 5.70
CA LEU A 393 -26.95 11.21 4.45
C LEU A 393 -27.57 10.51 3.24
N VAL A 394 -27.54 9.17 3.18
CA VAL A 394 -28.14 8.37 2.11
C VAL A 394 -29.67 8.58 2.08
N THR A 395 -30.33 8.61 3.24
CA THR A 395 -31.78 8.86 3.31
C THR A 395 -32.14 10.22 2.72
N PHE A 396 -31.39 11.27 3.06
CA PHE A 396 -31.62 12.62 2.54
C PHE A 396 -31.26 12.74 1.06
N LEU A 397 -30.07 12.31 0.66
CA LEU A 397 -29.63 12.39 -0.74
C LEU A 397 -30.55 11.62 -1.68
N SER A 398 -30.96 10.40 -1.29
CA SER A 398 -31.80 9.54 -2.11
C SER A 398 -33.27 9.94 -2.06
N GLY A 399 -33.78 10.41 -0.91
CA GLY A 399 -35.20 10.60 -0.66
C GLY A 399 -35.69 12.00 -0.91
N LEU A 400 -34.89 13.06 -0.70
CA LEU A 400 -35.35 14.44 -0.72
C LEU A 400 -35.89 14.86 -2.11
N TYR A 401 -35.14 14.58 -3.18
CA TYR A 401 -35.56 14.96 -4.52
C TYR A 401 -36.84 14.24 -4.96
N PRO A 402 -37.00 12.92 -4.87
CA PRO A 402 -38.27 12.24 -5.16
C PRO A 402 -39.44 12.73 -4.29
N ALA A 403 -39.18 13.02 -3.00
CA ALA A 403 -40.18 13.52 -2.06
C ALA A 403 -40.71 14.89 -2.46
N VAL A 404 -39.85 15.83 -2.83
CA VAL A 404 -40.26 17.18 -3.29
C VAL A 404 -41.05 17.11 -4.57
N ILE A 405 -40.64 16.33 -5.55
CA ILE A 405 -41.36 16.19 -6.83
C ILE A 405 -42.74 15.57 -6.62
N LEU A 406 -42.81 14.41 -5.93
CA LEU A 406 -44.06 13.70 -5.70
C LEU A 406 -45.05 14.55 -4.88
N SER A 407 -44.57 15.23 -3.85
CA SER A 407 -45.41 16.12 -3.04
C SER A 407 -45.87 17.38 -3.82
N GLY A 408 -45.17 17.76 -4.89
CA GLY A 408 -45.48 18.93 -5.74
C GLY A 408 -46.61 18.69 -6.76
N PHE A 409 -47.04 17.45 -7.06
CA PHE A 409 -48.04 17.17 -8.09
C PHE A 409 -49.37 17.89 -7.85
N ASN A 410 -49.94 18.44 -8.93
CA ASN A 410 -51.25 19.09 -8.91
C ASN A 410 -52.36 18.01 -9.00
N PRO A 411 -53.33 17.93 -8.06
CA PRO A 411 -54.36 16.91 -8.02
C PRO A 411 -55.21 16.81 -9.31
N ILE A 412 -55.51 17.95 -9.92
CA ILE A 412 -56.35 18.04 -11.11
C ILE A 412 -55.68 17.38 -12.31
N THR A 413 -54.39 17.64 -12.53
CA THR A 413 -53.64 17.05 -13.63
C THR A 413 -53.33 15.56 -13.34
N ALA A 414 -53.20 15.17 -12.07
CA ALA A 414 -52.92 13.79 -11.66
C ALA A 414 -54.15 12.86 -11.90
N LEU A 415 -55.36 13.39 -11.84
CA LEU A 415 -56.60 12.63 -12.01
C LEU A 415 -57.18 12.69 -13.45
N LYS A 416 -57.01 13.82 -14.15
CA LYS A 416 -57.63 14.05 -15.48
C LYS A 416 -56.77 13.77 -16.69
N SER A 417 -55.45 13.78 -16.59
CA SER A 417 -54.53 13.60 -17.70
C SER A 417 -53.51 12.49 -17.46
N LYS A 418 -53.08 11.81 -18.56
CA LYS A 418 -51.88 10.95 -18.48
C LYS A 418 -50.66 11.84 -18.21
N ILE A 419 -50.14 11.82 -16.98
CA ILE A 419 -48.91 12.51 -16.64
C ILE A 419 -47.79 11.90 -17.46
N THR A 420 -47.23 12.71 -18.36
CA THR A 420 -46.07 12.34 -19.16
C THR A 420 -44.76 12.54 -18.34
N SER A 421 -43.75 11.79 -18.63
CA SER A 421 -42.42 11.91 -18.00
C SER A 421 -41.81 13.31 -18.14
N LYS A 422 -42.27 14.14 -19.09
CA LYS A 422 -41.88 15.56 -19.23
C LYS A 422 -42.40 16.45 -18.09
N MET A 423 -43.53 16.09 -17.45
CA MET A 423 -44.10 16.84 -16.32
C MET A 423 -43.52 16.47 -14.96
N VAL A 424 -42.83 15.33 -14.88
CA VAL A 424 -42.23 14.79 -13.66
C VAL A 424 -40.73 15.13 -13.64
N GLY A 425 -40.41 16.41 -13.39
CA GLY A 425 -39.01 16.83 -13.18
C GLY A 425 -38.06 16.51 -14.31
N GLY A 426 -38.36 16.99 -15.50
CA GLY A 426 -37.52 17.08 -16.70
C GLY A 426 -36.63 15.89 -17.07
N ILE A 427 -36.77 15.40 -18.28
CA ILE A 427 -35.83 14.42 -18.90
C ILE A 427 -34.37 14.84 -18.74
N SER A 428 -34.09 16.15 -18.56
CA SER A 428 -32.74 16.71 -18.38
C SER A 428 -32.05 16.27 -17.09
N LEU A 429 -32.71 16.29 -15.93
CA LEU A 429 -32.04 15.94 -14.65
C LEU A 429 -31.72 14.44 -14.56
N ARG A 430 -32.63 13.58 -15.00
CA ARG A 430 -32.37 12.15 -15.05
C ARG A 430 -31.18 11.82 -15.95
N ARG A 431 -31.09 12.48 -17.12
CA ARG A 431 -29.93 12.34 -18.02
C ARG A 431 -28.67 12.85 -17.35
N ALA A 432 -28.70 13.99 -16.66
CA ALA A 432 -27.57 14.54 -15.93
C ALA A 432 -27.10 13.58 -14.82
N LEU A 433 -28.00 12.96 -14.06
CA LEU A 433 -27.67 11.98 -13.03
C LEU A 433 -27.04 10.71 -13.63
N VAL A 434 -27.53 10.23 -14.77
CA VAL A 434 -26.92 9.09 -15.48
C VAL A 434 -25.54 9.47 -16.00
N VAL A 435 -25.35 10.66 -16.56
CA VAL A 435 -24.04 11.16 -17.00
C VAL A 435 -23.06 11.22 -15.81
N LEU A 436 -23.49 11.79 -14.67
CA LEU A 436 -22.69 11.86 -13.47
C LEU A 436 -22.26 10.47 -12.99
N GLN A 437 -23.20 9.52 -12.91
CA GLN A 437 -22.95 8.14 -12.52
C GLN A 437 -21.91 7.45 -13.43
N PHE A 438 -22.08 7.58 -14.76
CA PHE A 438 -21.13 7.01 -15.71
C PHE A 438 -19.80 7.76 -15.71
N ALA A 439 -19.78 9.08 -15.49
CA ALA A 439 -18.55 9.84 -15.38
C ALA A 439 -17.69 9.34 -14.20
N ILE A 440 -18.29 9.17 -13.02
CA ILE A 440 -17.61 8.62 -11.85
C ILE A 440 -17.11 7.20 -12.14
N ALA A 441 -17.96 6.33 -12.68
CA ALA A 441 -17.57 4.94 -12.99
C ALA A 441 -16.41 4.90 -14.00
N GLN A 442 -16.41 5.77 -15.01
CA GLN A 442 -15.35 5.84 -16.01
C GLN A 442 -14.02 6.36 -15.44
N VAL A 443 -14.04 7.34 -14.52
CA VAL A 443 -12.83 7.79 -13.81
C VAL A 443 -12.22 6.62 -13.06
N LEU A 444 -13.03 5.82 -12.37
CA LEU A 444 -12.54 4.63 -11.64
C LEU A 444 -12.02 3.55 -12.59
N ILE A 445 -12.67 3.31 -13.72
CA ILE A 445 -12.23 2.34 -14.74
C ILE A 445 -10.89 2.78 -15.36
N ILE A 446 -10.77 4.05 -15.76
CA ILE A 446 -9.53 4.60 -16.33
C ILE A 446 -8.40 4.50 -15.30
N GLY A 447 -8.66 4.92 -14.05
CA GLY A 447 -7.69 4.83 -12.96
C GLY A 447 -7.23 3.37 -12.74
N MET A 448 -8.17 2.43 -12.66
CA MET A 448 -7.86 1.00 -12.53
C MET A 448 -7.00 0.50 -13.69
N LEU A 449 -7.35 0.82 -14.94
CA LEU A 449 -6.61 0.38 -16.12
C LEU A 449 -5.18 0.91 -16.13
N ILE A 450 -4.98 2.18 -15.74
CA ILE A 450 -3.65 2.80 -15.68
C ILE A 450 -2.81 2.15 -14.57
N VAL A 451 -3.37 1.97 -13.36
CA VAL A 451 -2.67 1.32 -12.24
C VAL A 451 -2.27 -0.11 -12.59
N VAL A 452 -3.20 -0.89 -13.16
CA VAL A 452 -2.91 -2.28 -13.60
C VAL A 452 -1.84 -2.29 -14.69
N SER A 453 -1.91 -1.39 -15.66
CA SER A 453 -0.92 -1.31 -16.73
C SER A 453 0.46 -0.92 -16.20
N GLN A 454 0.55 0.01 -15.24
CA GLN A 454 1.81 0.39 -14.58
C GLN A 454 2.41 -0.79 -13.80
N MET A 455 1.58 -1.56 -13.08
CA MET A 455 2.06 -2.75 -12.36
C MET A 455 2.53 -3.85 -13.32
N ASN A 456 1.84 -4.06 -14.42
CA ASN A 456 2.28 -4.99 -15.47
C ASN A 456 3.59 -4.52 -16.12
N PHE A 457 3.76 -3.21 -16.32
CA PHE A 457 5.01 -2.63 -16.79
C PHE A 457 6.16 -2.94 -15.83
N PHE A 458 6.02 -2.72 -14.52
CA PHE A 458 7.04 -3.05 -13.53
C PHE A 458 7.38 -4.54 -13.48
N ARG A 459 6.38 -5.40 -13.60
CA ARG A 459 6.56 -6.85 -13.58
C ARG A 459 7.37 -7.37 -14.77
N ASN A 460 7.15 -6.77 -15.94
CA ASN A 460 7.72 -7.22 -17.22
C ASN A 460 8.98 -6.44 -17.63
N ALA A 461 9.30 -5.34 -16.97
CA ALA A 461 10.47 -4.54 -17.27
C ALA A 461 11.75 -5.34 -17.03
N SER A 462 12.70 -5.18 -17.94
CA SER A 462 14.06 -5.71 -17.75
C SER A 462 14.77 -4.91 -16.68
N LEU A 463 15.32 -5.61 -15.70
CA LEU A 463 16.12 -5.01 -14.64
C LEU A 463 17.60 -4.89 -15.01
N GLY A 464 18.02 -5.39 -16.18
CA GLY A 464 19.41 -5.40 -16.62
C GLY A 464 20.22 -6.59 -16.13
N PHE A 465 19.58 -7.56 -15.47
CA PHE A 465 20.17 -8.81 -14.99
C PHE A 465 19.14 -9.96 -14.97
N ASP A 466 19.65 -11.20 -14.89
CA ASP A 466 18.81 -12.38 -14.75
C ASP A 466 18.33 -12.53 -13.30
N LYS A 467 17.00 -12.65 -13.13
CA LYS A 467 16.36 -12.87 -11.83
C LYS A 467 15.70 -14.25 -11.69
N ALA A 468 15.53 -14.97 -12.82
CA ALA A 468 14.81 -16.23 -12.85
C ALA A 468 15.66 -17.39 -12.33
N ALA A 469 15.02 -18.29 -11.56
CA ALA A 469 15.62 -19.50 -11.02
C ALA A 469 16.89 -19.23 -10.19
N ILE A 470 16.91 -18.14 -9.43
CA ILE A 470 17.96 -17.80 -8.49
C ILE A 470 17.41 -17.87 -7.07
N ILE A 471 18.08 -18.68 -6.25
CA ILE A 471 17.81 -18.83 -4.83
C ILE A 471 18.85 -18.01 -4.08
N THR A 472 18.43 -17.24 -3.10
CA THR A 472 19.31 -16.50 -2.18
C THR A 472 19.21 -17.13 -0.80
N VAL A 473 20.35 -17.41 -0.18
CA VAL A 473 20.47 -17.98 1.16
C VAL A 473 21.32 -17.04 2.01
N PRO A 474 20.78 -16.51 3.14
CA PRO A 474 21.57 -15.66 4.02
C PRO A 474 22.79 -16.39 4.58
N LEU A 475 24.00 -15.84 4.43
CA LEU A 475 25.26 -16.39 4.96
C LEU A 475 25.50 -15.84 6.37
N PRO A 476 25.82 -16.70 7.37
CA PRO A 476 26.12 -16.22 8.72
C PRO A 476 27.26 -15.18 8.75
N GLY A 477 27.13 -14.19 9.61
CA GLY A 477 28.04 -13.03 9.68
C GLY A 477 29.37 -13.30 10.42
N ASP A 478 29.53 -14.47 11.01
CA ASP A 478 30.73 -14.79 11.78
C ASP A 478 31.96 -15.16 10.90
N SER A 479 33.15 -14.92 11.41
CA SER A 479 34.41 -15.16 10.70
C SER A 479 34.62 -16.64 10.30
N THR A 480 34.17 -17.58 11.14
CA THR A 480 34.27 -19.02 10.86
C THR A 480 33.42 -19.41 9.65
N SER A 481 32.24 -18.84 9.53
CA SER A 481 31.38 -19.09 8.37
C SER A 481 32.03 -18.58 7.07
N LYS A 482 32.77 -17.47 7.12
CA LYS A 482 33.46 -16.92 5.95
C LYS A 482 34.55 -17.84 5.40
N THR A 483 35.23 -18.63 6.27
CA THR A 483 36.25 -19.59 5.82
C THR A 483 35.66 -20.76 5.03
N LYS A 484 34.36 -21.05 5.19
CA LYS A 484 33.69 -22.17 4.52
C LYS A 484 33.14 -21.82 3.12
N ILE A 485 33.30 -20.57 2.66
CA ILE A 485 32.73 -20.07 1.37
C ILE A 485 33.21 -20.93 0.20
N ASP A 486 34.50 -21.25 0.11
CA ASP A 486 35.05 -22.03 -1.02
C ASP A 486 34.60 -23.48 -0.97
N TYR A 487 34.53 -24.09 0.22
CA TYR A 487 33.95 -25.41 0.41
C TYR A 487 32.48 -25.43 -0.05
N MET A 488 31.66 -24.46 0.40
CA MET A 488 30.24 -24.37 0.00
C MET A 488 30.12 -24.21 -1.49
N ARG A 489 30.92 -23.35 -2.14
CA ARG A 489 30.92 -23.16 -3.59
C ARG A 489 31.15 -24.48 -4.33
N ASN A 490 32.21 -25.21 -3.94
CA ASN A 490 32.59 -26.47 -4.59
C ASN A 490 31.51 -27.54 -4.42
N GLN A 491 30.93 -27.67 -3.24
CA GLN A 491 29.84 -28.60 -3.00
C GLN A 491 28.58 -28.25 -3.76
N LEU A 492 28.21 -26.96 -3.79
CA LEU A 492 27.03 -26.51 -4.56
C LEU A 492 27.20 -26.83 -6.05
N LEU A 493 28.36 -26.55 -6.64
CA LEU A 493 28.65 -26.79 -8.06
C LEU A 493 28.82 -28.28 -8.41
N ALA A 494 29.01 -29.15 -7.42
CA ALA A 494 29.01 -30.60 -7.63
C ALA A 494 27.60 -31.15 -7.99
N ASN A 495 26.55 -30.40 -7.70
CA ASN A 495 25.20 -30.79 -8.11
C ASN A 495 24.88 -30.31 -9.55
N ASN A 496 24.64 -31.26 -10.46
CA ASN A 496 24.37 -30.98 -11.89
C ASN A 496 23.16 -30.07 -12.16
N ASN A 497 22.27 -29.89 -11.19
CA ASN A 497 21.11 -28.99 -11.29
C ASN A 497 21.43 -27.56 -10.84
N ILE A 498 22.60 -27.33 -10.26
CA ILE A 498 23.08 -25.99 -9.90
C ILE A 498 24.01 -25.50 -11.01
N LEU A 499 23.61 -24.45 -11.69
CA LEU A 499 24.34 -23.90 -12.83
C LEU A 499 25.48 -22.98 -12.40
N LYS A 500 25.26 -22.14 -11.37
CA LYS A 500 26.21 -21.15 -10.85
C LYS A 500 25.95 -20.93 -9.36
N ALA A 501 27.02 -20.57 -8.64
CA ALA A 501 26.97 -20.13 -7.26
C ALA A 501 27.91 -18.94 -7.07
N SER A 502 27.45 -17.87 -6.40
CA SER A 502 28.25 -16.70 -6.07
C SER A 502 27.93 -16.20 -4.66
N PHE A 503 28.85 -15.45 -4.09
CA PHE A 503 28.75 -14.91 -2.73
C PHE A 503 28.83 -13.38 -2.79
N SER A 504 27.93 -12.72 -2.10
CA SER A 504 27.86 -11.27 -2.13
C SER A 504 27.32 -10.67 -0.84
N PHE A 505 27.49 -9.37 -0.69
CA PHE A 505 26.80 -8.60 0.36
C PHE A 505 25.29 -8.60 0.10
N LYS A 506 24.86 -8.30 -1.12
CA LYS A 506 23.46 -8.25 -1.55
C LYS A 506 23.33 -8.67 -3.02
N SER A 507 22.13 -9.08 -3.41
CA SER A 507 21.73 -9.28 -4.80
C SER A 507 21.84 -7.98 -5.61
N PRO A 508 21.83 -8.02 -6.97
CA PRO A 508 21.89 -6.81 -7.80
C PRO A 508 20.86 -5.77 -7.41
N SER A 509 19.60 -6.16 -7.28
CA SER A 509 18.52 -5.29 -6.79
C SER A 509 18.19 -5.62 -5.34
N ALA A 510 18.25 -4.61 -4.47
CA ALA A 510 17.93 -4.72 -3.05
C ALA A 510 17.43 -3.37 -2.51
N GLU A 511 16.56 -3.36 -1.50
CA GLU A 511 16.07 -2.12 -0.90
C GLU A 511 17.13 -1.46 0.00
N GLY A 512 17.87 -2.25 0.78
CA GLY A 512 18.96 -1.76 1.63
C GLY A 512 20.32 -1.91 0.94
N ASN A 513 20.81 -0.87 0.33
CA ASN A 513 22.11 -0.84 -0.35
C ASN A 513 23.11 0.02 0.42
N TRP A 514 24.39 -0.33 0.29
CA TRP A 514 25.48 0.46 0.81
C TRP A 514 25.84 1.55 -0.19
N ASN A 515 25.71 2.80 0.17
CA ASN A 515 26.04 3.94 -0.70
C ASN A 515 27.22 4.70 -0.08
N SER A 516 28.13 5.17 -0.92
CA SER A 516 29.24 6.04 -0.51
C SER A 516 29.67 6.96 -1.64
N ASP A 517 30.05 8.16 -1.31
CA ASP A 517 30.85 9.02 -2.15
C ASP A 517 32.31 8.53 -2.20
N PHE A 518 33.06 9.00 -3.17
CA PHE A 518 34.43 8.54 -3.42
C PHE A 518 35.26 9.62 -4.12
N LYS A 519 36.58 9.51 -4.03
CA LYS A 519 37.52 10.30 -4.83
C LYS A 519 37.81 9.55 -6.13
N PHE A 520 37.79 10.27 -7.23
CA PHE A 520 38.01 9.71 -8.58
C PHE A 520 39.27 10.26 -9.20
N ASP A 521 40.09 9.39 -9.81
CA ASP A 521 41.29 9.68 -10.61
C ASP A 521 42.22 10.69 -9.91
N HIS A 522 42.67 10.35 -8.71
CA HIS A 522 43.54 11.16 -7.86
C HIS A 522 42.97 12.53 -7.41
N SER A 523 41.65 12.74 -7.53
CA SER A 523 41.00 13.94 -6.99
C SER A 523 41.21 14.07 -5.48
N SER A 524 41.44 15.28 -5.01
CA SER A 524 41.49 15.57 -3.58
C SER A 524 40.11 15.63 -2.92
N LYS A 525 39.03 15.81 -3.74
CA LYS A 525 37.65 15.97 -3.27
C LYS A 525 36.82 14.73 -3.60
N ASN A 526 35.86 14.41 -2.73
CA ASN A 526 34.84 13.41 -3.00
C ASN A 526 33.92 13.88 -4.13
N THR A 527 33.32 12.90 -4.81
CA THR A 527 32.22 13.14 -5.76
C THR A 527 31.02 13.78 -5.06
N ASP A 528 30.29 14.64 -5.79
CA ASP A 528 29.03 15.24 -5.30
C ASP A 528 27.82 14.29 -5.54
N PHE A 529 28.08 13.00 -5.60
CA PHE A 529 27.08 11.93 -5.68
C PHE A 529 27.66 10.65 -5.07
N SER A 530 26.78 9.79 -4.53
CA SER A 530 27.18 8.49 -3.98
C SER A 530 27.05 7.38 -5.01
N ALA A 531 27.95 6.41 -4.99
CA ALA A 531 27.81 5.17 -5.72
C ALA A 531 27.23 4.06 -4.82
N ASN A 532 26.43 3.19 -5.41
CA ASN A 532 25.94 1.98 -4.80
C ASN A 532 27.03 0.90 -4.82
N LEU A 533 27.45 0.44 -3.66
CA LEU A 533 28.54 -0.52 -3.51
C LEU A 533 27.99 -1.96 -3.50
N LYS A 534 28.45 -2.78 -4.43
CA LYS A 534 28.13 -4.20 -4.52
C LYS A 534 29.40 -5.01 -4.27
N TRP A 535 29.54 -5.50 -3.04
CA TRP A 535 30.61 -6.38 -2.66
C TRP A 535 30.25 -7.82 -3.05
N ALA A 536 30.96 -8.39 -4.02
CA ALA A 536 30.64 -9.71 -4.56
C ALA A 536 31.88 -10.42 -5.10
N ASP A 537 31.81 -11.74 -5.18
CA ASP A 537 32.86 -12.53 -5.81
C ASP A 537 32.82 -12.44 -7.36
N ALA A 538 33.84 -12.96 -8.04
CA ALA A 538 33.93 -12.89 -9.49
C ALA A 538 32.85 -13.70 -10.23
N ASP A 539 32.23 -14.69 -9.58
CA ASP A 539 31.16 -15.49 -10.18
C ASP A 539 29.81 -14.76 -10.22
N TYR A 540 29.71 -13.64 -9.51
CA TYR A 540 28.50 -12.80 -9.46
C TYR A 540 28.08 -12.33 -10.85
N PHE A 541 29.02 -11.91 -11.70
CA PHE A 541 28.73 -11.47 -13.08
C PHE A 541 28.07 -12.58 -13.91
N LYS A 542 28.56 -13.82 -13.75
CA LYS A 542 28.02 -14.98 -14.48
C LYS A 542 26.71 -15.47 -13.88
N THR A 543 26.54 -15.37 -12.57
CA THR A 543 25.32 -15.81 -11.86
C THR A 543 24.13 -14.94 -12.29
N TYR A 544 24.35 -13.64 -12.44
CA TYR A 544 23.33 -12.67 -12.81
C TYR A 544 23.36 -12.24 -14.27
N ASN A 545 24.28 -12.80 -15.06
CA ASN A 545 24.43 -12.49 -16.49
C ASN A 545 24.65 -10.99 -16.75
N LEU A 546 25.50 -10.33 -15.95
CA LEU A 546 25.83 -8.92 -16.10
C LEU A 546 26.74 -8.74 -17.33
N GLN A 547 26.36 -7.86 -18.26
CA GLN A 547 27.00 -7.69 -19.55
C GLN A 547 28.10 -6.63 -19.48
N PHE A 548 29.31 -6.96 -19.91
CA PHE A 548 30.41 -6.01 -20.05
C PHE A 548 30.31 -5.20 -21.36
N VAL A 549 30.57 -3.90 -21.28
CA VAL A 549 30.71 -2.99 -22.44
C VAL A 549 32.15 -2.65 -22.71
N ALA A 550 33.02 -2.71 -21.68
CA ALA A 550 34.46 -2.52 -21.85
C ALA A 550 35.22 -3.27 -20.74
N GLY A 551 36.46 -3.65 -20.99
CA GLY A 551 37.32 -4.32 -20.01
C GLY A 551 36.88 -5.76 -19.68
N ARG A 552 37.10 -6.18 -18.44
CA ARG A 552 36.91 -7.54 -17.95
C ARG A 552 36.33 -7.58 -16.51
N PRO A 553 35.83 -8.73 -16.06
CA PRO A 553 35.53 -8.92 -14.63
C PRO A 553 36.83 -8.84 -13.82
N TYR A 554 36.69 -8.44 -12.56
CA TYR A 554 37.82 -8.51 -11.61
C TYR A 554 38.23 -9.96 -11.33
N TYR A 555 39.51 -10.15 -10.97
CA TYR A 555 40.01 -11.44 -10.54
C TYR A 555 39.51 -11.82 -9.15
N PRO A 556 39.39 -13.12 -8.83
CA PRO A 556 39.06 -13.59 -7.49
C PRO A 556 40.05 -13.02 -6.46
N SER A 557 39.49 -12.45 -5.40
CA SER A 557 40.28 -11.92 -4.28
C SER A 557 39.40 -11.87 -3.03
N ASP A 558 40.02 -11.99 -1.84
CA ASP A 558 39.33 -11.84 -0.56
C ASP A 558 39.16 -10.37 -0.15
N THR A 559 39.90 -9.47 -0.77
CA THR A 559 39.88 -8.03 -0.51
C THR A 559 39.73 -7.21 -1.80
N VAL A 560 39.50 -5.93 -1.66
CA VAL A 560 39.42 -4.97 -2.79
C VAL A 560 40.78 -4.86 -3.47
N ARG A 561 40.83 -5.19 -4.76
CA ARG A 561 42.00 -5.01 -5.62
C ARG A 561 41.67 -4.39 -6.96
N GLU A 562 40.44 -4.54 -7.43
CA GLU A 562 39.96 -4.07 -8.72
C GLU A 562 38.49 -3.64 -8.58
N PHE A 563 38.09 -2.65 -9.35
CA PHE A 563 36.70 -2.22 -9.43
C PHE A 563 36.12 -2.49 -10.81
N VAL A 564 34.84 -2.82 -10.83
CA VAL A 564 33.97 -2.82 -12.00
C VAL A 564 32.86 -1.82 -11.77
N VAL A 565 32.52 -1.01 -12.76
CA VAL A 565 31.53 0.08 -12.66
C VAL A 565 30.47 -0.03 -13.72
N ASN A 566 29.33 0.65 -13.55
CA ASN A 566 28.28 0.69 -14.57
C ASN A 566 28.36 1.96 -15.44
N GLU A 567 27.65 1.97 -16.57
CA GLU A 567 27.58 3.10 -17.50
C GLU A 567 27.05 4.39 -16.85
N THR A 568 26.12 4.28 -15.90
CA THR A 568 25.57 5.44 -15.17
C THR A 568 26.65 6.16 -14.36
N LEU A 569 27.58 5.44 -13.74
CA LEU A 569 28.70 6.07 -13.03
C LEU A 569 29.56 6.87 -13.99
N LEU A 570 29.87 6.34 -15.17
CA LEU A 570 30.66 7.03 -16.19
C LEU A 570 29.97 8.32 -16.66
N ARG A 571 28.66 8.24 -16.94
CA ARG A 571 27.89 9.43 -17.34
C ARG A 571 27.96 10.55 -16.31
N LYS A 572 27.89 10.21 -15.02
CA LYS A 572 28.00 11.18 -13.92
C LYS A 572 29.39 11.77 -13.78
N LEU A 573 30.40 11.00 -14.09
CA LEU A 573 31.80 11.48 -14.14
C LEU A 573 32.14 12.24 -15.41
N GLY A 574 31.20 12.33 -16.39
CA GLY A 574 31.43 13.00 -17.67
C GLY A 574 32.26 12.19 -18.69
N ILE A 575 32.45 10.88 -18.43
CA ILE A 575 33.19 9.97 -19.30
C ILE A 575 32.26 9.44 -20.37
N ARG A 576 32.62 9.68 -21.67
CA ARG A 576 31.77 9.27 -22.80
C ARG A 576 32.10 7.87 -23.32
N ASP A 577 33.40 7.56 -23.48
CA ASP A 577 33.82 6.22 -23.93
C ASP A 577 34.08 5.34 -22.69
N PRO A 578 33.41 4.19 -22.56
CA PRO A 578 33.69 3.26 -21.45
C PRO A 578 35.14 2.80 -21.34
N LYS A 579 35.90 2.81 -22.43
CA LYS A 579 37.32 2.45 -22.45
C LYS A 579 38.18 3.44 -21.69
N ASP A 580 37.82 4.72 -21.68
CA ASP A 580 38.56 5.79 -21.00
C ASP A 580 38.51 5.68 -19.48
N ALA A 581 37.57 4.91 -18.96
CA ALA A 581 37.47 4.62 -17.53
C ALA A 581 38.43 3.53 -17.04
N ILE A 582 38.89 2.66 -17.96
CA ILE A 582 39.77 1.55 -17.61
C ILE A 582 41.12 2.08 -17.15
N GLY A 583 41.60 1.61 -16.00
CA GLY A 583 42.83 2.07 -15.38
C GLY A 583 42.71 3.30 -14.48
N LYS A 584 41.56 4.00 -14.49
CA LYS A 584 41.30 5.11 -13.57
C LYS A 584 41.08 4.60 -12.14
N GLU A 585 41.57 5.39 -11.16
CA GLU A 585 41.50 5.05 -9.74
C GLU A 585 40.16 5.47 -9.10
N ILE A 586 39.64 4.61 -8.26
CA ILE A 586 38.59 4.95 -7.28
C ILE A 586 39.13 4.76 -5.86
N ASN A 587 38.88 5.74 -4.99
CA ASN A 587 39.36 5.75 -3.62
C ASN A 587 38.19 6.05 -2.66
N PHE A 588 37.85 5.04 -1.87
CA PHE A 588 36.83 5.16 -0.82
C PHE A 588 37.47 5.37 0.54
N TRP A 589 36.80 6.14 1.38
CA TRP A 589 37.08 6.30 2.82
C TRP A 589 38.53 6.67 3.12
N ASN A 590 39.05 7.69 2.41
CA ASN A 590 40.38 8.24 2.64
C ASN A 590 41.47 7.17 2.62
N ASN A 591 41.63 6.47 1.51
CA ASN A 591 42.61 5.43 1.25
C ASN A 591 42.36 4.08 1.94
N ASN A 592 41.20 3.84 2.54
CA ASN A 592 40.87 2.53 3.10
C ASN A 592 40.64 1.49 2.00
N LYS A 593 39.99 1.86 0.91
CA LYS A 593 39.73 1.00 -0.24
C LYS A 593 40.09 1.75 -1.53
N VAL A 594 41.22 1.42 -2.10
CA VAL A 594 41.76 2.05 -3.33
C VAL A 594 42.02 0.97 -4.36
N ALA A 595 41.55 1.16 -5.59
CA ALA A 595 41.81 0.26 -6.70
C ALA A 595 41.48 0.93 -8.05
N ASN A 596 41.96 0.31 -9.14
CA ASN A 596 41.67 0.77 -10.48
C ASN A 596 40.43 0.09 -11.07
N ILE A 597 39.74 0.79 -11.96
CA ILE A 597 38.65 0.26 -12.76
C ILE A 597 39.24 -0.69 -13.82
N VAL A 598 38.78 -1.94 -13.86
CA VAL A 598 39.18 -2.96 -14.84
C VAL A 598 38.08 -3.35 -15.79
N GLY A 599 36.86 -2.95 -15.51
CA GLY A 599 35.71 -3.26 -16.37
C GLY A 599 34.54 -2.30 -16.19
N VAL A 600 33.77 -2.18 -17.26
CA VAL A 600 32.52 -1.42 -17.29
C VAL A 600 31.41 -2.35 -17.72
N ILE A 601 30.33 -2.39 -16.99
CA ILE A 601 29.13 -3.19 -17.28
C ILE A 601 27.96 -2.29 -17.69
N ARG A 602 27.02 -2.87 -18.43
CA ARG A 602 25.73 -2.22 -18.70
C ARG A 602 25.00 -1.88 -17.43
N ASP A 603 24.18 -0.88 -17.51
CA ASP A 603 23.32 -0.46 -16.41
C ASP A 603 22.35 -1.57 -16.00
N PHE A 604 22.14 -1.69 -14.71
CA PHE A 604 21.10 -2.53 -14.10
C PHE A 604 20.45 -1.80 -12.92
N ASN A 605 19.19 -2.12 -12.64
CA ASN A 605 18.45 -1.50 -11.54
C ASN A 605 18.89 -2.09 -10.20
N SER A 606 19.65 -1.32 -9.42
CA SER A 606 20.11 -1.71 -8.08
C SER A 606 19.07 -1.49 -6.97
N TYR A 607 17.99 -0.80 -7.30
CA TYR A 607 16.79 -0.56 -6.48
C TYR A 607 15.53 -1.00 -7.23
N SER A 608 14.37 -0.73 -6.66
CA SER A 608 13.10 -0.87 -7.37
C SER A 608 13.00 0.15 -8.52
N LEU A 609 12.13 -0.10 -9.50
CA LEU A 609 11.86 0.82 -10.62
C LEU A 609 11.18 2.14 -10.20
N ARG A 610 10.95 2.34 -8.91
CA ARG A 610 10.53 3.65 -8.39
C ARG A 610 11.67 4.66 -8.42
N GLN A 611 12.91 4.18 -8.26
CA GLN A 611 14.10 4.99 -8.17
C GLN A 611 14.84 5.05 -9.52
N PRO A 612 15.59 6.12 -9.78
CA PRO A 612 16.38 6.22 -10.99
C PRO A 612 17.53 5.20 -11.00
N MET A 613 18.12 4.99 -12.17
CA MET A 613 19.32 4.20 -12.34
C MET A 613 20.46 4.80 -11.52
N ALA A 614 21.01 4.00 -10.59
CA ALA A 614 22.08 4.44 -9.72
C ALA A 614 23.47 4.18 -10.33
N PRO A 615 24.47 5.02 -10.00
CA PRO A 615 25.86 4.67 -10.23
C PRO A 615 26.25 3.49 -9.32
N VAL A 616 26.92 2.49 -9.88
CA VAL A 616 27.27 1.25 -9.16
C VAL A 616 28.76 1.00 -9.26
N VAL A 617 29.35 0.59 -8.15
CA VAL A 617 30.72 0.09 -8.05
C VAL A 617 30.71 -1.31 -7.47
N LEU A 618 31.30 -2.27 -8.17
CA LEU A 618 31.43 -3.67 -7.72
C LEU A 618 32.88 -3.98 -7.42
N SER A 619 33.11 -4.74 -6.36
CA SER A 619 34.42 -5.27 -6.01
C SER A 619 34.31 -6.47 -5.08
N THR A 620 35.46 -7.13 -4.83
CA THR A 620 35.56 -8.23 -3.86
C THR A 620 35.84 -7.68 -2.45
N TRP A 621 35.09 -8.18 -1.45
CA TRP A 621 35.41 -8.01 -0.04
C TRP A 621 34.71 -9.11 0.77
N ARG A 622 35.42 -10.24 0.96
CA ARG A 622 34.87 -11.49 1.49
C ARG A 622 34.25 -11.34 2.89
N ASP A 623 34.83 -10.51 3.73
CA ASP A 623 34.38 -10.35 5.13
C ASP A 623 32.92 -9.80 5.23
N VAL A 624 32.49 -9.07 4.22
CA VAL A 624 31.15 -8.45 4.22
C VAL A 624 30.10 -9.26 3.44
N TYR A 625 30.44 -10.42 2.87
CA TYR A 625 29.46 -11.24 2.17
C TYR A 625 28.40 -11.75 3.15
N GLN A 626 27.15 -11.61 2.79
CA GLN A 626 25.98 -11.97 3.60
C GLN A 626 24.99 -12.87 2.85
N THR A 627 25.24 -13.18 1.59
CA THR A 627 24.29 -13.89 0.73
C THR A 627 25.01 -14.88 -0.16
N ILE A 628 24.51 -16.12 -0.19
CA ILE A 628 24.82 -17.11 -1.22
C ILE A 628 23.77 -17.01 -2.31
N ASN A 629 24.20 -16.81 -3.55
CA ASN A 629 23.30 -16.70 -4.70
C ASN A 629 23.47 -17.97 -5.55
N ILE A 630 22.42 -18.74 -5.71
CA ILE A 630 22.45 -20.06 -6.36
C ILE A 630 21.55 -20.02 -7.58
N LYS A 631 22.13 -20.11 -8.78
CA LYS A 631 21.37 -20.23 -10.02
C LYS A 631 21.12 -21.69 -10.34
N ILE A 632 19.87 -22.09 -10.44
CA ILE A 632 19.46 -23.47 -10.67
C ILE A 632 18.88 -23.68 -12.06
N LYS A 633 18.80 -24.90 -12.52
CA LYS A 633 18.01 -25.25 -13.71
C LYS A 633 16.51 -25.07 -13.38
N PRO A 634 15.73 -24.40 -14.23
CA PRO A 634 14.30 -24.26 -14.00
C PRO A 634 13.62 -25.63 -13.87
N GLY A 635 12.69 -25.74 -12.91
CA GLY A 635 11.94 -26.97 -12.63
C GLY A 635 12.67 -28.01 -11.77
N THR A 636 13.86 -27.69 -11.27
CA THR A 636 14.65 -28.62 -10.41
C THR A 636 14.59 -28.24 -8.92
N GLU A 637 13.76 -27.28 -8.53
CA GLU A 637 13.63 -26.73 -7.18
C GLU A 637 13.43 -27.84 -6.14
N LYS A 638 12.53 -28.79 -6.43
CA LYS A 638 12.21 -29.91 -5.53
C LYS A 638 13.40 -30.81 -5.19
N SER A 639 14.39 -30.91 -6.08
CA SER A 639 15.60 -31.72 -5.86
C SER A 639 16.74 -30.89 -5.28
N VAL A 640 16.84 -29.60 -5.65
CA VAL A 640 17.95 -28.74 -5.22
C VAL A 640 17.75 -28.22 -3.81
N LEU A 641 16.53 -27.82 -3.41
CA LEU A 641 16.29 -27.25 -2.08
C LEU A 641 16.68 -28.22 -0.95
N PRO A 642 16.28 -29.50 -0.93
CA PRO A 642 16.72 -30.44 0.11
C PRO A 642 18.24 -30.70 0.08
N TYR A 643 18.87 -30.65 -1.10
CA TYR A 643 20.33 -30.77 -1.20
C TYR A 643 21.05 -29.58 -0.54
N VAL A 644 20.60 -28.34 -0.85
CA VAL A 644 21.17 -27.14 -0.26
C VAL A 644 20.94 -27.10 1.25
N GLU A 645 19.75 -27.48 1.72
CA GLU A 645 19.44 -27.60 3.16
C GLU A 645 20.35 -28.61 3.87
N LYS A 646 20.55 -29.80 3.28
CA LYS A 646 21.47 -30.80 3.84
C LYS A 646 22.89 -30.26 3.93
N LEU A 647 23.39 -29.65 2.86
CA LEU A 647 24.70 -29.03 2.80
C LEU A 647 24.86 -27.91 3.84
N TRP A 648 23.81 -27.06 3.97
CA TRP A 648 23.75 -26.01 4.96
C TRP A 648 23.88 -26.57 6.39
N ASN A 649 23.03 -27.54 6.73
CA ASN A 649 23.00 -28.13 8.07
C ASN A 649 24.32 -28.84 8.44
N GLN A 650 25.05 -29.37 7.44
CA GLN A 650 26.39 -29.90 7.63
C GLN A 650 27.45 -28.82 7.84
N SER A 651 27.34 -27.72 7.10
CA SER A 651 28.32 -26.64 7.12
C SER A 651 28.09 -25.66 8.27
N PHE A 652 26.83 -25.36 8.57
CA PHE A 652 26.40 -24.36 9.56
C PHE A 652 25.36 -24.93 10.54
N PRO A 653 25.70 -25.98 11.31
CA PRO A 653 24.73 -26.68 12.16
C PRO A 653 24.09 -25.78 13.21
N ASP A 654 24.75 -24.68 13.58
CA ASP A 654 24.25 -23.75 14.59
C ASP A 654 23.31 -22.65 14.02
N TYR A 655 23.14 -22.59 12.71
CA TYR A 655 22.34 -21.58 12.04
C TYR A 655 21.10 -22.17 11.37
N VAL A 656 20.00 -21.40 11.39
CA VAL A 656 18.76 -21.78 10.72
C VAL A 656 18.93 -21.68 9.21
N TYR A 657 18.53 -22.72 8.49
CA TYR A 657 18.45 -22.67 7.04
C TYR A 657 17.23 -21.86 6.61
N GLN A 658 17.46 -20.85 5.79
CA GLN A 658 16.41 -20.07 5.13
C GLN A 658 16.82 -19.79 3.70
N TYR A 659 15.85 -19.67 2.83
CA TYR A 659 16.08 -19.27 1.44
C TYR A 659 14.92 -18.42 0.92
N GLU A 660 15.20 -17.65 -0.10
CA GLU A 660 14.20 -16.88 -0.85
C GLU A 660 14.47 -17.04 -2.35
N PHE A 661 13.41 -16.99 -3.15
CA PHE A 661 13.57 -16.82 -4.57
C PHE A 661 13.72 -15.34 -4.92
N LEU A 662 14.75 -15.00 -5.70
CA LEU A 662 15.05 -13.60 -6.03
C LEU A 662 13.89 -12.91 -6.75
N ASP A 663 13.18 -13.60 -7.62
CA ASP A 663 12.00 -13.05 -8.30
C ASP A 663 10.84 -12.79 -7.34
N GLU A 664 10.74 -13.50 -6.22
CA GLU A 664 9.79 -13.26 -5.15
C GLU A 664 10.21 -12.07 -4.30
N THR A 665 11.47 -11.98 -3.92
CA THR A 665 12.04 -10.80 -3.23
C THR A 665 11.78 -9.53 -4.04
N ILE A 666 12.04 -9.56 -5.36
CA ILE A 666 11.77 -8.41 -6.25
C ILE A 666 10.27 -8.10 -6.36
N ARG A 667 9.38 -9.12 -6.39
CA ARG A 667 7.92 -8.89 -6.34
C ARG A 667 7.49 -8.19 -5.07
N ASN A 668 8.13 -8.49 -3.95
CA ASN A 668 7.82 -7.91 -2.66
C ASN A 668 8.14 -6.41 -2.59
N PHE A 669 9.07 -5.90 -3.42
CA PHE A 669 9.27 -4.45 -3.56
C PHE A 669 8.02 -3.69 -4.02
N TYR A 670 7.12 -4.37 -4.73
CA TYR A 670 5.88 -3.81 -5.26
C TYR A 670 4.63 -4.35 -4.56
N LYS A 671 4.79 -4.92 -3.35
CA LYS A 671 3.69 -5.55 -2.61
C LYS A 671 2.57 -4.57 -2.33
N GLN A 672 2.91 -3.39 -1.86
CA GLN A 672 1.94 -2.33 -1.54
C GLN A 672 1.16 -1.89 -2.77
N GLU A 673 1.84 -1.65 -3.91
CA GLU A 673 1.14 -1.29 -5.15
C GLU A 673 0.27 -2.42 -5.69
N ASN A 674 0.69 -3.68 -5.53
CA ASN A 674 -0.14 -4.83 -5.90
C ASN A 674 -1.41 -4.90 -5.04
N GLN A 675 -1.30 -4.65 -3.73
CA GLN A 675 -2.43 -4.56 -2.82
C GLN A 675 -3.39 -3.43 -3.21
N LEU A 676 -2.85 -2.22 -3.46
CA LEU A 676 -3.63 -1.07 -3.93
C LEU A 676 -4.28 -1.33 -5.29
N SER A 677 -3.55 -1.92 -6.24
CA SER A 677 -4.10 -2.32 -7.54
C SER A 677 -5.30 -3.26 -7.39
N MET A 678 -5.24 -4.21 -6.44
CA MET A 678 -6.36 -5.11 -6.16
C MET A 678 -7.55 -4.37 -5.54
N LEU A 679 -7.32 -3.43 -4.62
CA LEU A 679 -8.37 -2.57 -4.07
C LEU A 679 -9.05 -1.74 -5.16
N TYR A 680 -8.28 -1.10 -6.05
CA TYR A 680 -8.84 -0.35 -7.18
C TYR A 680 -9.70 -1.23 -8.11
N LYS A 681 -9.26 -2.46 -8.40
CA LYS A 681 -10.05 -3.43 -9.19
C LYS A 681 -11.38 -3.76 -8.52
N ILE A 682 -11.36 -4.02 -7.21
CA ILE A 682 -12.56 -4.35 -6.44
C ILE A 682 -13.53 -3.16 -6.44
N PHE A 683 -13.08 -1.96 -6.13
CA PHE A 683 -13.95 -0.78 -6.07
C PHE A 683 -14.47 -0.36 -7.45
N ALA A 684 -13.66 -0.48 -8.50
CA ALA A 684 -14.12 -0.25 -9.87
C ALA A 684 -15.19 -1.28 -10.28
N ALA A 685 -15.01 -2.56 -9.94
CA ALA A 685 -16.00 -3.61 -10.19
C ALA A 685 -17.32 -3.33 -9.44
N ILE A 686 -17.24 -2.87 -8.19
CA ILE A 686 -18.41 -2.47 -7.39
C ILE A 686 -19.12 -1.27 -8.04
N ALA A 687 -18.37 -0.24 -8.45
CA ALA A 687 -18.94 0.93 -9.14
C ALA A 687 -19.66 0.53 -10.44
N ILE A 688 -19.06 -0.34 -11.25
CA ILE A 688 -19.65 -0.90 -12.45
C ILE A 688 -20.93 -1.67 -12.10
N PHE A 689 -20.87 -2.54 -11.10
CA PHE A 689 -22.02 -3.35 -10.69
C PHE A 689 -23.20 -2.48 -10.24
N ILE A 690 -22.97 -1.48 -9.39
CA ILE A 690 -24.02 -0.54 -8.95
C ILE A 690 -24.58 0.23 -10.16
N SER A 691 -23.70 0.66 -11.08
CA SER A 691 -24.11 1.35 -12.31
C SER A 691 -24.98 0.47 -13.21
N CYS A 692 -24.63 -0.80 -13.35
CA CYS A 692 -25.43 -1.79 -14.09
C CYS A 692 -26.81 -2.02 -13.45
N LEU A 693 -26.88 -2.13 -12.11
CA LEU A 693 -28.16 -2.27 -11.41
C LEU A 693 -29.08 -1.07 -11.67
N GLY A 694 -28.52 0.15 -11.68
CA GLY A 694 -29.27 1.37 -11.98
C GLY A 694 -29.78 1.40 -13.40
N LEU A 695 -28.93 1.09 -14.35
CA LEU A 695 -29.28 1.04 -15.76
C LEU A 695 -30.35 -0.04 -16.03
N TYR A 696 -30.19 -1.23 -15.47
CA TYR A 696 -31.15 -2.32 -15.56
C TYR A 696 -32.54 -1.93 -15.05
N GLY A 697 -32.59 -1.28 -13.87
CA GLY A 697 -33.85 -0.78 -13.30
C GLY A 697 -34.51 0.28 -14.17
N LEU A 698 -33.72 1.25 -14.66
CA LEU A 698 -34.22 2.35 -15.52
C LEU A 698 -34.76 1.81 -16.87
N VAL A 699 -33.98 0.92 -17.51
CA VAL A 699 -34.44 0.31 -18.80
C VAL A 699 -35.70 -0.55 -18.61
N SER A 700 -35.76 -1.30 -17.50
CA SER A 700 -36.98 -2.09 -17.19
C SER A 700 -38.22 -1.20 -17.11
N PHE A 701 -38.08 -0.03 -16.49
CA PHE A 701 -39.16 0.92 -16.41
C PHE A 701 -39.50 1.58 -17.76
N MET A 702 -38.46 2.00 -18.51
CA MET A 702 -38.65 2.61 -19.85
C MET A 702 -39.32 1.63 -20.83
N ALA A 703 -38.95 0.35 -20.79
CA ALA A 703 -39.56 -0.70 -21.62
C ALA A 703 -41.04 -0.86 -21.34
N VAL A 704 -41.45 -0.81 -20.06
CA VAL A 704 -42.88 -0.84 -19.68
C VAL A 704 -43.62 0.41 -20.18
N GLN A 705 -43.05 1.60 -20.04
CA GLN A 705 -43.68 2.84 -20.53
C GLN A 705 -43.83 2.89 -22.06
N ARG A 706 -42.85 2.35 -22.80
CA ARG A 706 -42.85 2.35 -24.27
C ARG A 706 -43.47 1.08 -24.88
N THR A 707 -44.15 0.25 -24.08
CA THR A 707 -44.72 -1.02 -24.56
C THR A 707 -45.66 -0.84 -25.74
N LYS A 708 -46.54 0.21 -25.72
CA LYS A 708 -47.44 0.52 -26.86
C LYS A 708 -46.66 0.98 -28.09
N GLU A 709 -45.65 1.83 -27.93
CA GLU A 709 -44.79 2.33 -29.01
C GLU A 709 -44.00 1.17 -29.66
N VAL A 710 -43.41 0.28 -28.83
CA VAL A 710 -42.72 -0.92 -29.29
C VAL A 710 -43.70 -1.89 -30.01
N GLY A 711 -44.90 -2.05 -29.46
CA GLY A 711 -45.96 -2.87 -30.08
C GLY A 711 -46.38 -2.35 -31.47
N ILE A 712 -46.61 -1.05 -31.62
CA ILE A 712 -46.94 -0.43 -32.91
C ILE A 712 -45.80 -0.59 -33.91
N ARG A 713 -44.56 -0.30 -33.51
CA ARG A 713 -43.40 -0.47 -34.39
C ARG A 713 -43.18 -1.91 -34.83
N LYS A 714 -43.48 -2.90 -33.95
CA LYS A 714 -43.39 -4.30 -34.24
C LYS A 714 -44.46 -4.75 -35.28
N VAL A 715 -45.68 -4.24 -35.13
CA VAL A 715 -46.76 -4.46 -36.14
C VAL A 715 -46.40 -3.85 -37.49
N LEU A 716 -45.65 -2.71 -37.48
CA LEU A 716 -45.12 -2.08 -38.68
C LEU A 716 -43.81 -2.71 -39.21
N GLY A 717 -43.43 -3.90 -38.71
CA GLY A 717 -42.30 -4.69 -39.24
C GLY A 717 -40.91 -4.42 -38.62
N ALA A 718 -40.82 -3.63 -37.51
CA ALA A 718 -39.52 -3.40 -36.87
C ALA A 718 -38.93 -4.71 -36.28
N SER A 719 -37.70 -5.01 -36.64
CA SER A 719 -36.98 -6.15 -36.09
C SER A 719 -36.63 -5.97 -34.59
N ALA A 720 -36.46 -7.07 -33.87
CA ALA A 720 -36.02 -7.05 -32.47
C ALA A 720 -34.68 -6.29 -32.30
N GLN A 721 -33.76 -6.45 -33.26
CA GLN A 721 -32.48 -5.74 -33.27
C GLN A 721 -32.67 -4.22 -33.36
N HIS A 722 -33.57 -3.73 -34.18
CA HIS A 722 -33.86 -2.32 -34.31
C HIS A 722 -34.41 -1.73 -33.00
N ILE A 723 -35.26 -2.45 -32.28
CA ILE A 723 -35.81 -2.04 -30.99
C ILE A 723 -34.71 -1.98 -29.91
N VAL A 724 -33.83 -2.99 -29.88
CA VAL A 724 -32.68 -3.02 -28.97
C VAL A 724 -31.76 -1.84 -29.26
N TYR A 725 -31.40 -1.60 -30.52
CA TYR A 725 -30.57 -0.45 -30.93
C TYR A 725 -31.20 0.89 -30.51
N LEU A 726 -32.49 1.10 -30.70
CA LEU A 726 -33.18 2.32 -30.34
C LEU A 726 -33.10 2.61 -28.84
N LEU A 727 -33.29 1.59 -28.00
CA LEU A 727 -33.19 1.71 -26.55
C LEU A 727 -31.74 1.92 -26.10
N SER A 728 -30.75 1.28 -26.75
CA SER A 728 -29.34 1.38 -26.40
C SER A 728 -28.67 2.69 -26.83
N LYS A 729 -29.12 3.27 -27.96
CA LYS A 729 -28.59 4.53 -28.54
C LYS A 729 -28.64 5.70 -27.56
N GLU A 730 -29.70 5.84 -26.78
CA GLU A 730 -29.83 6.93 -25.80
C GLU A 730 -28.77 6.81 -24.71
N PHE A 731 -28.53 5.61 -24.18
CA PHE A 731 -27.51 5.38 -23.15
C PHE A 731 -26.09 5.51 -23.70
N THR A 732 -25.82 5.04 -24.91
CA THR A 732 -24.53 5.21 -25.57
C THR A 732 -24.16 6.68 -25.67
N LEU A 733 -25.09 7.57 -26.05
CA LEU A 733 -24.83 9.00 -26.10
C LEU A 733 -24.49 9.58 -24.70
N LEU A 734 -25.21 9.16 -23.65
CA LEU A 734 -24.96 9.62 -22.30
C LEU A 734 -23.58 9.13 -21.78
N ILE A 735 -23.17 7.91 -22.16
CA ILE A 735 -21.85 7.36 -21.84
C ILE A 735 -20.74 8.15 -22.54
N ILE A 736 -20.95 8.54 -23.81
CA ILE A 736 -19.99 9.38 -24.55
C ILE A 736 -19.87 10.77 -23.91
N VAL A 737 -20.99 11.39 -23.54
CA VAL A 737 -20.96 12.69 -22.83
C VAL A 737 -20.24 12.55 -21.47
N ALA A 738 -20.53 11.49 -20.72
CA ALA A 738 -19.83 11.19 -19.49
C ALA A 738 -18.32 11.01 -19.69
N PHE A 739 -17.92 10.37 -20.80
CA PHE A 739 -16.50 10.18 -21.15
C PHE A 739 -15.78 11.49 -21.46
N ILE A 740 -16.43 12.40 -22.18
CA ILE A 740 -15.86 13.73 -22.48
C ILE A 740 -15.54 14.50 -21.18
N ILE A 741 -16.33 14.27 -20.13
CA ILE A 741 -16.11 14.90 -18.81
C ILE A 741 -15.06 14.12 -18.01
N SER A 742 -15.17 12.79 -17.99
CA SER A 742 -14.32 11.92 -17.12
C SER A 742 -12.89 11.77 -17.62
N ALA A 743 -12.66 11.77 -18.94
CA ALA A 743 -11.34 11.53 -19.50
C ALA A 743 -10.31 12.62 -19.14
N PRO A 744 -10.62 13.94 -19.23
CA PRO A 744 -9.69 14.99 -18.76
C PRO A 744 -9.41 14.91 -17.26
N VAL A 745 -10.44 14.64 -16.45
CA VAL A 745 -10.29 14.52 -14.99
C VAL A 745 -9.42 13.34 -14.64
N ALA A 746 -9.68 12.17 -15.23
CA ALA A 746 -8.87 10.97 -15.03
C ALA A 746 -7.44 11.15 -15.53
N TYR A 747 -7.25 11.81 -16.68
CA TYR A 747 -5.92 12.13 -17.20
C TYR A 747 -5.11 12.97 -16.20
N TYR A 748 -5.71 14.06 -15.70
CA TYR A 748 -5.01 14.94 -14.74
C TYR A 748 -4.63 14.21 -13.45
N ILE A 749 -5.56 13.46 -12.84
CA ILE A 749 -5.32 12.71 -11.61
C ILE A 749 -4.23 11.65 -11.83
N MET A 750 -4.35 10.87 -12.90
CA MET A 750 -3.44 9.76 -13.16
C MET A 750 -2.09 10.24 -13.67
N HIS A 751 -2.02 11.37 -14.39
CA HIS A 751 -0.75 11.98 -14.76
C HIS A 751 0.04 12.39 -13.51
N LYS A 752 -0.62 13.07 -12.56
CA LYS A 752 0.01 13.46 -11.28
C LYS A 752 0.47 12.23 -10.46
N TRP A 753 -0.35 11.18 -10.43
CA TRP A 753 0.01 9.93 -9.74
C TRP A 753 1.23 9.26 -10.38
N LEU A 754 1.31 9.19 -11.71
CA LEU A 754 2.44 8.61 -12.43
C LEU A 754 3.74 9.40 -12.23
N GLN A 755 3.70 10.67 -11.89
CA GLN A 755 4.89 11.47 -11.60
C GLN A 755 5.68 10.97 -10.38
N ASN A 756 5.05 10.20 -9.49
CA ASN A 756 5.74 9.57 -8.35
C ASN A 756 6.67 8.41 -8.75
N TYR A 757 6.68 8.00 -10.02
CA TYR A 757 7.51 6.92 -10.53
C TYR A 757 8.52 7.43 -11.55
N THR A 758 9.79 7.02 -11.38
CA THR A 758 10.83 7.34 -12.37
C THR A 758 10.56 6.63 -13.69
N TYR A 759 10.27 5.32 -13.63
CA TYR A 759 9.90 4.53 -14.79
C TYR A 759 8.38 4.44 -14.88
N ARG A 760 7.80 5.22 -15.77
CA ARG A 760 6.35 5.36 -15.91
C ARG A 760 5.85 5.00 -17.29
N LEU A 761 4.68 4.41 -17.35
CA LEU A 761 3.98 4.13 -18.60
C LEU A 761 3.52 5.46 -19.24
N PRO A 762 3.74 5.68 -20.53
CA PRO A 762 3.13 6.82 -21.22
C PRO A 762 1.60 6.65 -21.25
N LEU A 763 0.87 7.72 -20.90
CA LEU A 763 -0.59 7.73 -20.98
C LEU A 763 -1.02 7.72 -22.46
N SER A 764 -1.31 6.51 -22.96
CA SER A 764 -1.73 6.33 -24.35
C SER A 764 -3.26 6.46 -24.49
N ALA A 765 -3.71 6.95 -25.64
CA ALA A 765 -5.13 7.04 -25.99
C ALA A 765 -5.83 5.66 -25.97
N SER A 766 -5.09 4.56 -26.14
CA SER A 766 -5.61 3.20 -26.15
C SER A 766 -6.28 2.83 -24.82
N ILE A 767 -5.76 3.28 -23.67
CA ILE A 767 -6.33 3.01 -22.34
C ILE A 767 -7.71 3.70 -22.23
N PHE A 768 -7.81 4.94 -22.70
CA PHE A 768 -9.06 5.71 -22.69
C PHE A 768 -10.09 5.10 -23.65
N LEU A 769 -9.66 4.68 -24.84
CA LEU A 769 -10.53 3.97 -25.78
C LEU A 769 -11.03 2.63 -25.19
N LEU A 770 -10.17 1.87 -24.53
CA LEU A 770 -10.55 0.63 -23.86
C LEU A 770 -11.59 0.90 -22.75
N ALA A 771 -11.45 1.98 -21.99
CA ALA A 771 -12.37 2.34 -20.93
C ALA A 771 -13.77 2.71 -21.48
N ILE A 772 -13.86 3.53 -22.54
CA ILE A 772 -15.16 3.88 -23.14
C ILE A 772 -15.79 2.67 -23.82
N VAL A 773 -15.04 1.89 -24.58
CA VAL A 773 -15.54 0.69 -25.28
C VAL A 773 -16.06 -0.34 -24.27
N SER A 774 -15.31 -0.62 -23.22
CA SER A 774 -15.77 -1.54 -22.16
C SER A 774 -17.04 -1.03 -21.47
N SER A 775 -17.12 0.28 -21.17
CA SER A 775 -18.32 0.89 -20.58
C SER A 775 -19.56 0.76 -21.49
N ILE A 776 -19.38 0.96 -22.81
CA ILE A 776 -20.47 0.78 -23.78
C ILE A 776 -20.90 -0.70 -23.88
N ILE A 777 -19.96 -1.63 -23.96
CA ILE A 777 -20.24 -3.08 -24.02
C ILE A 777 -21.01 -3.51 -22.77
N ILE A 778 -20.55 -3.13 -21.57
CA ILE A 778 -21.22 -3.47 -20.31
C ILE A 778 -22.63 -2.91 -20.28
N ALA A 779 -22.82 -1.65 -20.71
CA ALA A 779 -24.14 -1.05 -20.80
C ALA A 779 -25.04 -1.78 -21.80
N TRP A 780 -24.53 -2.17 -22.97
CA TRP A 780 -25.30 -2.92 -23.98
C TRP A 780 -25.70 -4.32 -23.50
N ILE A 781 -24.83 -5.02 -22.79
CA ILE A 781 -25.15 -6.30 -22.15
C ILE A 781 -26.28 -6.12 -21.13
N THR A 782 -26.17 -5.09 -20.29
CA THR A 782 -27.16 -4.78 -19.23
C THR A 782 -28.51 -4.39 -19.82
N VAL A 783 -28.52 -3.51 -20.82
CA VAL A 783 -29.74 -3.02 -21.51
C VAL A 783 -30.35 -4.12 -22.40
N GLY A 784 -29.49 -4.85 -23.12
CA GLY A 784 -29.87 -5.81 -24.14
C GLY A 784 -30.78 -6.92 -23.61
N GLN A 785 -30.49 -7.45 -22.44
CA GLN A 785 -31.31 -8.49 -21.83
C GLN A 785 -32.78 -8.07 -21.62
N ARG A 786 -33.01 -6.84 -21.18
CA ARG A 786 -34.36 -6.30 -20.98
C ARG A 786 -35.02 -5.83 -22.30
N ALA A 787 -34.21 -5.21 -23.16
CA ALA A 787 -34.70 -4.77 -24.47
C ALA A 787 -35.12 -5.97 -25.33
N ILE A 788 -34.41 -7.08 -25.31
CA ILE A 788 -34.79 -8.31 -25.99
C ILE A 788 -36.12 -8.87 -25.43
N LYS A 789 -36.28 -8.96 -24.11
CA LYS A 789 -37.53 -9.38 -23.49
C LYS A 789 -38.72 -8.51 -23.91
N ALA A 790 -38.54 -7.19 -23.99
CA ALA A 790 -39.55 -6.26 -24.45
C ALA A 790 -39.82 -6.43 -25.96
N ALA A 791 -38.80 -6.66 -26.76
CA ALA A 791 -38.91 -6.87 -28.21
C ALA A 791 -39.55 -8.21 -28.57
N ILE A 792 -39.42 -9.26 -27.77
CA ILE A 792 -40.05 -10.59 -28.01
C ILE A 792 -41.51 -10.62 -27.48
N ALA A 793 -41.93 -9.69 -26.63
CA ALA A 793 -43.28 -9.67 -26.08
C ALA A 793 -44.35 -9.63 -27.16
N ASN A 794 -45.49 -10.36 -26.95
CA ASN A 794 -46.57 -10.49 -27.91
C ASN A 794 -47.24 -9.10 -28.14
N PRO A 795 -47.24 -8.58 -29.39
CA PRO A 795 -47.81 -7.27 -29.70
C PRO A 795 -49.32 -7.18 -29.42
N VAL A 796 -50.06 -8.25 -29.52
CA VAL A 796 -51.52 -8.26 -29.24
C VAL A 796 -51.77 -8.03 -27.74
N LYS A 797 -51.00 -8.62 -26.85
CA LYS A 797 -51.06 -8.32 -25.39
C LYS A 797 -50.65 -6.90 -25.06
N SER A 798 -49.70 -6.34 -25.82
CA SER A 798 -49.16 -4.99 -25.62
C SER A 798 -50.16 -3.89 -26.02
N LEU A 799 -51.07 -4.17 -26.94
CA LEU A 799 -52.12 -3.23 -27.42
C LEU A 799 -53.41 -3.35 -26.63
N ARG A 800 -53.70 -4.49 -25.96
CA ARG A 800 -54.92 -4.77 -25.20
C ARG A 800 -54.88 -4.31 -23.72
N THR A 801 -53.76 -3.84 -23.22
CA THR A 801 -53.68 -3.28 -21.84
C THR A 801 -54.27 -1.88 -21.82
N GLU A 802 -55.52 -1.76 -21.45
CA GLU A 802 -56.17 -0.56 -20.93
C GLU A 802 -55.85 -0.33 -19.45
#